data_1fadd56f05961c39a8fdc8475c63b567
#
_entry.id   1fadd56f05961c39a8fdc8475c63b567
#
_cell.length_a   1.000
_cell.length_b   1.000
_cell.length_c   1.000
_cell.angle_alpha   90.00
_cell.angle_beta   90.00
_cell.angle_gamma   90.00
#
_symmetry.space_group_name_H-M   'P 1'
#
loop_
_entity.id
_entity.type
_entity.pdbx_description
1 polymer ?
#
loop_
_entity_poly.entity_id
_entity_poly.type
_entity_poly.pdbx_seq_one_letter_code
_entity_poly.pdbx_strand_id
1 'polypeptide(L)'
;MYKDVWKKAAALFLCACMAGTSVDLTAFTVHAQEQTATEEKVEAEKTEQPEITDETTEDAQKSEVQTEAVNQEEEQSVSTYIAPLVEEQEVPVLGAPDGVTELTDANTAIVLSASTYTYDGTEKKPTVTVVCNGVRLTQNTDFLLTYADHVNAGTASLTIVGLTNYTGSLTKNFTIKTKNLNDSSITASPTVLTNVVYTGKPVTPVVTLKDKSTVLYSDVDYTITFDKDAAQRVEAGVSARMTLTGKNNYTGTRIFDFTIDKKNVADTDVSISYDSVQSYTGSAVTPEVTLMYNGELMVKDRDYKITYSNNIAASSSAAITITGTGNFKGKVNKVFTISSSDIASASITLDTDSYVYDGNPKKPGATVKLTDDKGKEKTLRLGTDYSIEYKDNTNAGEASVVVKGKGNYTGTCEKTFTISARSMSDSQYASEFMIQAIPDQYYLGKNEQVKPTITVQREGEELKLGTDYTVQYYNNTTVSTDSSKAKVTVYGKGNYKDEISAEYNIVKVPMDNVTISDIDNWTKLGTAPNPAVTVTYNNVTLRRGTDYTIEYVDESGKALTNAAKGMTGVVRITATADSVYEGITSKDFWICYDIADTLASDVKAEYLYTGKDIEPAPTIKTTSGKTLKAGVDYTVSYNQDTVNAGD
;
A
#
# COMPACT_ATOMS: atom_id res chain seq x y z
N MET A 1 -13.39 17.42 2.93
CA MET A 1 -13.63 18.07 1.63
C MET A 1 -12.54 17.81 0.57
N TYR A 2 -11.29 17.48 0.94
CA TYR A 2 -10.21 17.18 -0.03
C TYR A 2 -10.14 15.71 -0.48
N LYS A 3 -10.66 14.76 0.28
CA LYS A 3 -10.63 13.32 -0.11
C LYS A 3 -11.64 12.91 -1.18
N ASP A 4 -12.72 13.67 -1.35
CA ASP A 4 -13.78 13.34 -2.33
C ASP A 4 -13.48 13.88 -3.73
N VAL A 5 -12.63 14.92 -3.83
CA VAL A 5 -12.17 15.46 -5.12
C VAL A 5 -11.21 14.50 -5.83
N TRP A 6 -10.37 13.79 -5.08
CA TRP A 6 -9.43 12.81 -5.64
C TRP A 6 -10.12 11.53 -6.14
N LYS A 7 -11.17 11.10 -5.48
CA LYS A 7 -11.95 9.93 -5.95
C LYS A 7 -12.70 10.19 -7.26
N LYS A 8 -13.17 11.42 -7.48
CA LYS A 8 -13.82 11.80 -8.74
C LYS A 8 -12.83 12.00 -9.88
N ALA A 9 -11.62 12.48 -9.60
CA ALA A 9 -10.57 12.60 -10.61
C ALA A 9 -10.04 11.23 -11.06
N ALA A 10 -9.86 10.27 -10.13
CA ALA A 10 -9.45 8.92 -10.46
C ALA A 10 -10.50 8.14 -11.28
N ALA A 11 -11.78 8.36 -11.01
CA ALA A 11 -12.87 7.73 -11.79
C ALA A 11 -12.97 8.30 -13.21
N LEU A 12 -12.68 9.58 -13.41
CA LEU A 12 -12.65 10.17 -14.77
C LEU A 12 -11.44 9.69 -15.59
N PHE A 13 -10.29 9.42 -14.92
CA PHE A 13 -9.08 8.93 -15.59
C PHE A 13 -9.24 7.46 -16.05
N LEU A 14 -9.94 6.64 -15.27
CA LEU A 14 -10.21 5.25 -15.64
C LEU A 14 -11.20 5.15 -16.83
N CYS A 15 -12.14 6.10 -16.95
CA CYS A 15 -13.08 6.13 -18.06
C CYS A 15 -12.44 6.59 -19.39
N ALA A 16 -11.41 7.47 -19.34
CA ALA A 16 -10.70 7.95 -20.53
C ALA A 16 -9.77 6.88 -21.14
N CYS A 17 -9.18 6.01 -20.31
CA CYS A 17 -8.33 4.90 -20.80
C CYS A 17 -9.11 3.79 -21.51
N MET A 18 -10.41 3.66 -21.29
CA MET A 18 -11.24 2.67 -21.97
C MET A 18 -11.83 3.16 -23.31
N ALA A 19 -11.69 4.45 -23.63
CA ALA A 19 -12.23 5.04 -24.87
C ALA A 19 -11.22 5.20 -26.01
N GLY A 20 -9.96 4.76 -25.86
CA GLY A 20 -8.97 4.67 -26.95
C GLY A 20 -8.54 5.99 -27.59
N THR A 21 -8.67 7.14 -26.92
CA THR A 21 -8.17 8.44 -27.42
C THR A 21 -6.82 8.77 -26.78
N SER A 22 -5.79 8.93 -27.63
CA SER A 22 -4.46 9.39 -27.24
C SER A 22 -4.52 10.87 -26.83
N VAL A 23 -4.18 11.18 -25.59
CA VAL A 23 -4.01 12.55 -25.11
C VAL A 23 -2.51 12.86 -25.06
N ASP A 24 -2.11 13.91 -25.78
CA ASP A 24 -0.74 14.41 -25.84
C ASP A 24 -0.31 15.05 -24.51
N LEU A 25 0.74 14.53 -23.87
CA LEU A 25 1.12 14.81 -22.48
C LEU A 25 2.18 15.92 -22.35
N THR A 26 2.36 16.81 -23.34
CA THR A 26 3.44 17.82 -23.33
C THR A 26 3.10 19.21 -22.76
N ALA A 27 1.96 19.38 -22.10
CA ALA A 27 1.52 20.71 -21.64
C ALA A 27 1.04 20.78 -20.18
N PHE A 28 1.73 20.15 -19.21
CA PHE A 28 1.50 20.49 -17.80
C PHE A 28 2.80 20.40 -16.98
N THR A 29 3.57 21.49 -17.00
CA THR A 29 4.59 21.76 -15.98
C THR A 29 3.95 22.54 -14.85
N VAL A 30 3.71 21.87 -13.73
CA VAL A 30 3.32 22.54 -12.48
C VAL A 30 4.60 22.86 -11.70
N HIS A 31 4.88 24.14 -11.52
CA HIS A 31 5.90 24.63 -10.59
C HIS A 31 5.45 24.33 -9.16
N ALA A 32 6.15 23.42 -8.48
CA ALA A 32 6.09 23.28 -7.05
C ALA A 32 7.16 24.18 -6.42
N GLN A 33 6.75 25.23 -5.72
CA GLN A 33 7.62 25.99 -4.83
C GLN A 33 7.81 25.20 -3.54
N GLU A 34 9.05 24.87 -3.25
CA GLU A 34 9.49 24.39 -1.94
C GLU A 34 9.35 25.51 -0.90
N GLN A 35 8.54 25.29 0.11
CA GLN A 35 8.65 26.00 1.37
C GLN A 35 9.35 25.10 2.37
N THR A 36 10.56 25.48 2.73
CA THR A 36 11.33 24.94 3.84
C THR A 36 10.63 25.25 5.16
N ALA A 37 10.22 24.21 5.88
CA ALA A 37 9.84 24.31 7.28
C ALA A 37 11.01 23.82 8.14
N THR A 38 11.48 24.69 9.01
CA THR A 38 12.48 24.49 10.04
C THR A 38 12.04 23.45 11.05
N GLU A 39 12.88 22.46 11.29
CA GLU A 39 12.78 21.50 12.40
C GLU A 39 13.12 22.22 13.71
N GLU A 40 12.19 22.19 14.66
CA GLU A 40 12.43 22.51 16.06
C GLU A 40 12.51 21.20 16.85
N LYS A 41 13.66 21.00 17.43
CA LYS A 41 14.11 19.85 18.21
C LYS A 41 13.57 19.98 19.62
N VAL A 42 12.71 19.06 20.06
CA VAL A 42 12.38 18.92 21.49
C VAL A 42 12.95 17.62 22.00
N GLU A 43 13.83 17.75 22.96
CA GLU A 43 14.50 16.70 23.72
C GLU A 43 13.48 15.88 24.54
N ALA A 44 13.63 14.55 24.51
CA ALA A 44 12.92 13.63 25.37
C ALA A 44 13.71 13.44 26.66
N GLU A 45 13.08 13.75 27.77
CA GLU A 45 13.58 13.45 29.12
C GLU A 45 13.17 12.02 29.52
N LYS A 46 14.16 11.28 29.93
CA LYS A 46 14.18 9.89 30.37
C LYS A 46 13.86 9.86 31.88
N THR A 47 12.81 9.16 32.27
CA THR A 47 12.64 8.85 33.69
C THR A 47 12.56 7.35 33.89
N GLU A 48 13.36 6.93 34.84
CA GLU A 48 13.73 5.57 35.20
C GLU A 48 12.61 4.80 35.91
N GLN A 49 12.69 3.50 35.69
CA GLN A 49 12.04 2.42 36.42
C GLN A 49 12.74 2.20 37.79
N PRO A 50 12.07 1.66 38.79
CA PRO A 50 12.78 0.73 39.65
C PRO A 50 12.14 -0.67 39.64
N GLU A 51 13.00 -1.63 39.39
CA GLU A 51 12.86 -3.04 39.79
C GLU A 51 12.62 -3.19 41.29
N ILE A 52 11.76 -4.13 41.66
CA ILE A 52 11.92 -4.86 42.93
C ILE A 52 11.64 -6.34 42.69
N THR A 53 12.55 -7.09 43.17
CA THR A 53 12.82 -8.52 43.18
C THR A 53 11.80 -9.37 43.93
N ASP A 54 11.62 -10.55 43.41
CA ASP A 54 11.41 -11.92 43.91
C ASP A 54 11.43 -12.13 45.43
N GLU A 55 10.41 -12.84 45.95
CA GLU A 55 10.57 -14.03 46.82
C GLU A 55 9.21 -14.69 47.16
N THR A 56 9.10 -15.92 46.74
CA THR A 56 8.48 -17.14 47.28
C THR A 56 7.62 -17.06 48.56
N THR A 57 6.43 -17.68 48.59
CA THR A 57 6.10 -19.01 49.15
C THR A 57 4.60 -19.21 49.28
N GLU A 58 4.18 -20.44 48.94
CA GLU A 58 3.02 -21.24 49.32
C GLU A 58 2.10 -20.69 50.41
N ASP A 59 0.77 -20.63 50.24
CA ASP A 59 -0.14 -21.62 50.85
C ASP A 59 -1.60 -21.50 50.36
N ALA A 60 -2.24 -22.64 50.33
CA ALA A 60 -3.61 -22.80 49.90
C ALA A 60 -4.59 -22.21 50.90
N GLN A 61 -5.65 -21.52 50.42
CA GLN A 61 -6.98 -21.74 51.00
C GLN A 61 -8.09 -21.20 50.08
N LYS A 62 -8.96 -22.10 49.80
CA LYS A 62 -10.31 -22.07 49.33
C LYS A 62 -11.14 -20.95 49.96
N SER A 63 -11.68 -20.03 49.20
CA SER A 63 -12.83 -19.23 49.62
C SER A 63 -13.84 -19.13 48.48
N GLU A 64 -14.97 -19.73 48.74
CA GLU A 64 -16.24 -19.59 48.02
C GLU A 64 -16.63 -18.12 47.98
N VAL A 65 -16.81 -17.56 46.81
CA VAL A 65 -17.50 -16.28 46.62
C VAL A 65 -18.95 -16.61 46.33
N GLN A 66 -19.78 -16.45 47.38
CA GLN A 66 -21.23 -16.36 47.28
C GLN A 66 -21.60 -15.12 46.50
N THR A 67 -22.24 -15.30 45.37
CA THR A 67 -22.99 -14.25 44.70
C THR A 67 -24.32 -14.07 45.45
N GLU A 68 -24.43 -13.00 46.18
CA GLU A 68 -25.71 -12.53 46.72
C GLU A 68 -26.58 -12.03 45.54
N ALA A 69 -27.61 -12.80 45.25
CA ALA A 69 -28.79 -12.37 44.53
C ALA A 69 -29.68 -11.57 45.50
N VAL A 70 -29.80 -10.29 45.30
CA VAL A 70 -30.77 -9.46 45.98
C VAL A 70 -32.14 -9.76 45.41
N ASN A 71 -32.89 -10.68 46.06
CA ASN A 71 -34.33 -10.80 45.94
C ASN A 71 -34.96 -9.76 46.87
N GLN A 72 -35.52 -8.70 46.32
CA GLN A 72 -36.51 -7.89 47.00
C GLN A 72 -37.84 -8.62 46.88
N GLU A 73 -38.17 -9.46 47.86
CA GLU A 73 -39.53 -9.85 48.17
C GLU A 73 -40.18 -8.67 48.91
N GLU A 74 -41.10 -7.98 48.26
CA GLU A 74 -42.10 -7.20 48.96
C GLU A 74 -43.00 -8.16 49.74
N GLU A 75 -42.75 -8.35 51.02
CA GLU A 75 -43.73 -8.89 51.97
C GLU A 75 -44.92 -7.94 52.05
N GLN A 76 -45.99 -8.26 51.30
CA GLN A 76 -47.30 -7.77 51.67
C GLN A 76 -47.69 -8.45 52.95
N SER A 77 -47.54 -7.73 54.05
CA SER A 77 -48.07 -8.10 55.35
C SER A 77 -49.60 -8.31 55.26
N VAL A 78 -49.98 -9.54 55.25
CA VAL A 78 -51.37 -9.92 55.54
C VAL A 78 -51.58 -9.56 57.02
N SER A 79 -52.19 -8.39 57.24
CA SER A 79 -52.69 -8.00 58.56
C SER A 79 -53.79 -9.01 58.93
N THR A 80 -53.40 -10.02 59.69
CA THR A 80 -54.33 -10.86 60.43
C THR A 80 -54.90 -9.98 61.55
N TYR A 81 -56.05 -9.42 61.27
CA TYR A 81 -56.85 -8.78 62.31
C TYR A 81 -57.35 -9.92 63.21
N ILE A 82 -56.62 -10.15 64.28
CA ILE A 82 -57.14 -10.93 65.43
C ILE A 82 -58.17 -10.07 66.10
N ALA A 83 -59.39 -10.39 65.80
CA ALA A 83 -60.48 -9.85 66.65
C ALA A 83 -60.25 -10.28 68.11
N PRO A 84 -60.31 -9.37 69.09
CA PRO A 84 -60.20 -9.82 70.43
C PRO A 84 -61.35 -10.80 70.72
N LEU A 85 -60.98 -11.91 71.35
CA LEU A 85 -61.92 -12.80 71.99
C LEU A 85 -62.71 -11.94 73.00
N VAL A 86 -63.90 -11.59 72.60
CA VAL A 86 -64.88 -11.14 73.56
C VAL A 86 -65.33 -12.41 74.33
N GLU A 87 -64.93 -12.53 75.59
CA GLU A 87 -65.51 -13.51 76.52
C GLU A 87 -67.01 -13.47 76.34
N GLU A 88 -67.55 -14.59 75.97
CA GLU A 88 -69.00 -14.88 76.02
C GLU A 88 -69.48 -14.70 77.51
N GLN A 89 -69.79 -13.47 77.86
CA GLN A 89 -70.65 -13.30 78.97
C GLN A 89 -72.02 -13.75 78.53
N GLU A 90 -72.47 -14.86 79.12
CA GLU A 90 -73.89 -15.26 79.10
C GLU A 90 -74.73 -14.00 79.52
N VAL A 91 -75.23 -13.34 78.50
CA VAL A 91 -76.28 -12.32 78.76
C VAL A 91 -77.54 -13.15 79.07
N PRO A 92 -78.16 -12.94 80.25
CA PRO A 92 -79.41 -13.62 80.55
C PRO A 92 -80.41 -13.24 79.43
N VAL A 93 -81.08 -14.29 78.89
CA VAL A 93 -82.19 -14.08 77.97
C VAL A 93 -83.29 -13.37 78.72
N LEU A 94 -83.28 -12.04 78.66
CA LEU A 94 -84.45 -11.25 78.93
C LEU A 94 -85.44 -11.55 77.86
N GLY A 95 -86.58 -12.18 78.25
CA GLY A 95 -87.70 -12.34 77.34
C GLY A 95 -88.01 -11.09 76.59
N ALA A 96 -88.30 -11.20 75.28
CA ALA A 96 -88.64 -10.11 74.45
C ALA A 96 -89.58 -9.13 75.16
N PRO A 97 -89.33 -7.83 75.15
CA PRO A 97 -90.28 -6.89 75.72
C PRO A 97 -91.62 -7.09 74.99
N ASP A 98 -92.75 -7.06 75.76
CA ASP A 98 -94.07 -7.19 75.21
C ASP A 98 -94.26 -6.26 74.00
N GLY A 99 -94.48 -6.83 72.78
CA GLY A 99 -94.68 -6.04 71.57
C GLY A 99 -93.57 -6.14 70.45
N VAL A 100 -92.42 -6.85 70.75
CA VAL A 100 -91.34 -7.03 69.73
C VAL A 100 -91.55 -8.38 69.10
N THR A 101 -91.56 -8.45 67.73
CA THR A 101 -91.71 -9.66 66.95
C THR A 101 -90.37 -10.26 66.62
N GLU A 102 -90.12 -11.56 67.00
CA GLU A 102 -88.92 -12.26 66.61
C GLU A 102 -89.06 -12.76 65.14
N LEU A 103 -88.01 -12.48 64.30
CA LEU A 103 -87.87 -12.94 62.92
C LEU A 103 -87.48 -14.39 62.91
N THR A 104 -88.37 -15.21 62.43
CA THR A 104 -88.16 -16.69 62.28
C THR A 104 -88.49 -17.13 60.85
N ASP A 105 -87.96 -18.30 60.41
CA ASP A 105 -88.27 -18.87 59.06
C ASP A 105 -89.79 -19.18 58.95
N ALA A 106 -90.51 -19.33 60.01
CA ALA A 106 -91.92 -19.66 60.02
C ALA A 106 -92.85 -18.46 59.74
N ASN A 107 -92.38 -17.29 60.12
CA ASN A 107 -93.17 -16.03 60.03
C ASN A 107 -92.59 -14.99 59.06
N THR A 108 -91.37 -15.20 58.59
CA THR A 108 -90.64 -14.18 57.79
C THR A 108 -90.21 -14.73 56.43
N ALA A 109 -90.71 -14.16 55.40
CA ALA A 109 -90.30 -14.47 54.04
C ALA A 109 -89.23 -13.46 53.53
N ILE A 110 -88.06 -13.94 53.06
CA ILE A 110 -86.99 -13.20 52.48
C ILE A 110 -86.96 -13.49 51.00
N VAL A 111 -87.28 -12.50 50.13
CA VAL A 111 -87.26 -12.61 48.68
C VAL A 111 -86.09 -11.75 48.14
N LEU A 112 -85.21 -12.39 47.42
CA LEU A 112 -84.07 -11.77 46.80
C LEU A 112 -84.39 -11.29 45.38
N SER A 113 -83.87 -10.15 44.91
CA SER A 113 -84.03 -9.69 43.50
C SER A 113 -83.40 -10.68 42.51
N ALA A 114 -82.37 -11.42 42.93
CA ALA A 114 -81.78 -12.54 42.24
C ALA A 114 -81.15 -13.50 43.22
N SER A 115 -81.33 -14.83 43.05
CA SER A 115 -80.71 -15.87 43.84
C SER A 115 -79.46 -16.45 43.24
N THR A 116 -79.10 -16.00 42.05
CA THR A 116 -77.93 -16.50 41.32
C THR A 116 -77.27 -15.38 40.57
N TYR A 117 -75.98 -15.29 40.69
CA TYR A 117 -75.08 -14.37 39.98
C TYR A 117 -73.96 -15.18 39.30
N THR A 118 -73.26 -14.55 38.33
CA THR A 118 -72.00 -15.07 37.82
C THR A 118 -70.87 -14.19 38.39
N TYR A 119 -69.75 -14.80 38.72
CA TYR A 119 -68.57 -14.09 39.17
C TYR A 119 -68.11 -13.08 38.13
N ASP A 120 -67.83 -11.85 38.56
CA ASP A 120 -67.29 -10.76 37.74
C ASP A 120 -66.28 -9.87 38.49
N GLY A 121 -65.81 -10.35 39.66
CA GLY A 121 -64.88 -9.63 40.53
C GLY A 121 -65.50 -8.54 41.39
N THR A 122 -66.84 -8.34 41.30
CA THR A 122 -67.54 -7.29 42.06
C THR A 122 -68.45 -7.90 43.13
N GLU A 123 -68.74 -7.14 44.18
CA GLU A 123 -69.69 -7.51 45.23
C GLU A 123 -71.06 -7.78 44.64
N LYS A 124 -71.71 -8.89 45.03
CA LYS A 124 -73.07 -9.23 44.68
C LYS A 124 -73.96 -8.93 45.89
N LYS A 125 -74.75 -7.85 45.78
CA LYS A 125 -75.65 -7.35 46.82
C LYS A 125 -77.12 -7.35 46.29
N PRO A 126 -77.78 -8.54 46.26
CA PRO A 126 -79.18 -8.57 45.86
C PRO A 126 -80.02 -7.69 46.76
N THR A 127 -80.94 -6.94 46.18
CA THR A 127 -81.94 -6.20 46.94
C THR A 127 -82.93 -7.21 47.55
N VAL A 128 -83.38 -6.90 48.74
CA VAL A 128 -84.18 -7.83 49.59
C VAL A 128 -85.59 -7.24 49.77
N THR A 129 -86.58 -8.06 49.64
CA THR A 129 -87.95 -7.81 50.17
C THR A 129 -88.17 -8.74 51.37
N VAL A 130 -88.37 -8.15 52.57
CA VAL A 130 -88.66 -8.90 53.77
C VAL A 130 -90.11 -8.67 54.13
N VAL A 131 -90.82 -9.76 54.37
CA VAL A 131 -92.23 -9.76 54.80
C VAL A 131 -92.34 -10.59 56.07
N CYS A 132 -92.70 -10.01 57.19
CA CYS A 132 -92.93 -10.76 58.44
C CYS A 132 -94.42 -10.68 58.79
N ASN A 133 -95.06 -11.81 59.01
CA ASN A 133 -96.50 -11.95 59.28
C ASN A 133 -97.37 -11.12 58.32
N GLY A 134 -97.02 -11.08 57.02
CA GLY A 134 -97.70 -10.33 55.95
C GLY A 134 -97.41 -8.84 55.92
N VAL A 135 -96.55 -8.30 56.80
CA VAL A 135 -96.14 -6.93 56.81
C VAL A 135 -94.74 -6.80 56.12
N ARG A 136 -94.64 -5.85 55.18
CA ARG A 136 -93.35 -5.56 54.51
C ARG A 136 -92.52 -4.70 55.40
N LEU A 137 -91.32 -5.19 55.75
CA LEU A 137 -90.35 -4.52 56.57
C LEU A 137 -89.46 -3.52 55.76
N THR A 138 -89.03 -2.46 56.36
CA THR A 138 -88.21 -1.41 55.81
C THR A 138 -86.77 -1.54 56.33
N GLN A 139 -85.82 -1.63 55.36
CA GLN A 139 -84.38 -1.72 55.70
C GLN A 139 -83.93 -0.48 56.44
N ASN A 140 -83.03 -0.63 57.38
CA ASN A 140 -82.46 0.39 58.30
C ASN A 140 -83.49 1.00 59.29
N THR A 141 -84.74 0.55 59.22
CA THR A 141 -85.79 0.93 60.18
C THR A 141 -86.23 -0.31 60.94
N ASP A 142 -86.61 -1.35 60.27
CA ASP A 142 -87.13 -2.61 60.85
C ASP A 142 -86.07 -3.72 60.89
N PHE A 143 -85.05 -3.66 60.02
CA PHE A 143 -83.93 -4.62 59.99
C PHE A 143 -82.66 -4.01 59.43
N LEU A 144 -81.47 -4.50 59.84
CA LEU A 144 -80.18 -4.31 59.24
C LEU A 144 -79.92 -5.45 58.26
N LEU A 145 -79.17 -5.16 57.22
CA LEU A 145 -78.77 -6.14 56.19
C LEU A 145 -77.26 -6.19 56.07
N THR A 146 -76.69 -7.38 56.20
CA THR A 146 -75.26 -7.64 56.01
C THR A 146 -75.05 -8.76 54.92
N TYR A 147 -73.89 -8.76 54.31
CA TYR A 147 -73.54 -9.78 53.30
C TYR A 147 -72.22 -10.44 53.67
N ALA A 148 -72.11 -11.73 53.45
CA ALA A 148 -70.90 -12.52 53.61
C ALA A 148 -70.63 -13.37 52.34
N ASP A 149 -69.34 -13.56 52.02
CA ASP A 149 -68.86 -14.36 50.88
C ASP A 149 -69.42 -13.92 49.51
N HIS A 150 -69.81 -12.66 49.42
CA HIS A 150 -70.61 -12.14 48.32
C HIS A 150 -69.80 -11.58 47.13
N VAL A 151 -68.47 -11.89 47.05
CA VAL A 151 -67.57 -11.52 45.94
C VAL A 151 -67.18 -12.75 45.11
N ASN A 152 -66.68 -13.77 45.77
CA ASN A 152 -66.16 -14.98 45.15
C ASN A 152 -67.22 -15.99 44.76
N ALA A 153 -66.93 -16.82 43.77
CA ALA A 153 -67.80 -17.92 43.38
C ALA A 153 -68.00 -18.91 44.55
N GLY A 154 -69.21 -19.30 44.77
CA GLY A 154 -69.60 -20.16 45.90
C GLY A 154 -71.01 -19.81 46.44
N THR A 155 -71.29 -20.25 47.65
CA THR A 155 -72.50 -19.87 48.37
C THR A 155 -72.21 -18.59 49.16
N ALA A 156 -72.86 -17.53 48.73
CA ALA A 156 -72.88 -16.25 49.44
C ALA A 156 -74.11 -16.18 50.33
N SER A 157 -74.10 -15.40 51.37
CA SER A 157 -75.21 -15.17 52.22
C SER A 157 -75.52 -13.74 52.51
N LEU A 158 -76.74 -13.45 52.81
CA LEU A 158 -77.13 -12.22 53.43
C LEU A 158 -77.82 -12.52 54.75
N THR A 159 -77.62 -11.71 55.73
CA THR A 159 -78.24 -11.84 57.04
C THR A 159 -79.02 -10.57 57.34
N ILE A 160 -80.27 -10.70 57.68
CA ILE A 160 -81.10 -9.63 58.22
C ILE A 160 -81.09 -9.80 59.76
N VAL A 161 -80.97 -8.69 60.43
CA VAL A 161 -81.04 -8.60 61.91
C VAL A 161 -82.14 -7.61 62.24
N GLY A 162 -83.14 -8.07 63.05
CA GLY A 162 -84.26 -7.28 63.42
C GLY A 162 -83.85 -6.00 64.19
N LEU A 163 -84.58 -4.90 63.98
CA LEU A 163 -84.45 -3.64 64.64
C LEU A 163 -85.77 -3.15 65.11
N THR A 164 -85.77 -2.28 66.14
CA THR A 164 -86.94 -1.55 66.68
C THR A 164 -88.06 -2.45 67.18
N ASN A 165 -89.00 -2.79 66.30
CA ASN A 165 -90.14 -3.65 66.69
C ASN A 165 -89.91 -5.15 66.32
N TYR A 166 -88.71 -5.44 65.83
CA TYR A 166 -88.32 -6.83 65.38
C TYR A 166 -87.02 -7.23 66.09
N THR A 167 -86.84 -8.50 66.42
CA THR A 167 -85.62 -9.07 66.97
C THR A 167 -85.29 -10.37 66.29
N GLY A 168 -84.11 -10.94 66.58
CA GLY A 168 -83.60 -12.17 65.93
C GLY A 168 -82.89 -11.88 64.62
N SER A 169 -82.32 -12.91 64.02
CA SER A 169 -81.62 -12.81 62.76
C SER A 169 -81.94 -14.00 61.81
N LEU A 170 -82.07 -13.72 60.58
CA LEU A 170 -82.27 -14.78 59.51
C LEU A 170 -81.29 -14.63 58.41
N THR A 171 -80.71 -15.76 57.95
CA THR A 171 -79.76 -15.82 56.89
C THR A 171 -80.41 -16.46 55.66
N LYS A 172 -80.21 -15.80 54.52
CA LYS A 172 -80.63 -16.30 53.20
C LYS A 172 -79.43 -16.45 52.26
N ASN A 173 -79.27 -17.66 51.77
CA ASN A 173 -78.18 -17.97 50.84
C ASN A 173 -78.57 -17.62 49.40
N PHE A 174 -77.53 -17.16 48.60
CA PHE A 174 -77.61 -17.07 47.18
C PHE A 174 -76.32 -17.59 46.55
N THR A 175 -76.30 -17.88 45.26
CA THR A 175 -75.15 -18.51 44.61
C THR A 175 -74.43 -17.53 43.69
N ILE A 176 -73.14 -17.47 43.80
CA ILE A 176 -72.28 -16.87 42.80
C ILE A 176 -71.63 -18.02 42.02
N LYS A 177 -72.08 -18.21 40.78
CA LYS A 177 -71.57 -19.21 39.86
C LYS A 177 -70.18 -18.82 39.38
N THR A 178 -69.30 -19.80 39.18
CA THR A 178 -68.02 -19.63 38.51
C THR A 178 -68.22 -19.07 37.09
N LYS A 179 -67.31 -18.24 36.67
CA LYS A 179 -67.27 -17.70 35.28
C LYS A 179 -66.54 -18.67 34.35
N ASN A 180 -67.10 -18.92 33.19
CA ASN A 180 -66.50 -19.80 32.23
C ASN A 180 -65.31 -19.12 31.55
N LEU A 181 -64.15 -19.81 31.40
CA LEU A 181 -62.97 -19.29 30.70
C LEU A 181 -63.21 -18.93 29.20
N ASN A 182 -64.33 -19.42 28.62
CA ASN A 182 -64.75 -19.05 27.28
C ASN A 182 -65.75 -17.91 27.23
N ASP A 183 -66.06 -17.25 28.37
CA ASP A 183 -66.90 -16.08 28.38
C ASP A 183 -66.31 -14.97 27.49
N SER A 184 -67.18 -14.24 26.82
CA SER A 184 -66.78 -13.20 25.87
C SER A 184 -65.95 -12.05 26.46
N SER A 185 -66.06 -11.84 27.78
CA SER A 185 -65.26 -10.83 28.52
C SER A 185 -63.86 -11.33 28.83
N ILE A 186 -63.58 -12.63 28.67
CA ILE A 186 -62.25 -13.20 28.87
C ILE A 186 -61.49 -13.24 27.57
N THR A 187 -60.45 -12.43 27.49
CA THR A 187 -59.56 -12.37 26.33
C THR A 187 -58.31 -13.20 26.55
N ALA A 188 -57.71 -13.71 25.47
CA ALA A 188 -56.42 -14.41 25.50
C ALA A 188 -55.41 -13.66 24.61
N SER A 189 -54.17 -13.56 25.05
CA SER A 189 -53.07 -13.06 24.28
C SER A 189 -51.85 -13.98 24.40
N PRO A 190 -51.41 -14.59 23.30
CA PRO A 190 -52.00 -14.59 21.96
C PRO A 190 -53.32 -15.35 21.92
N THR A 191 -54.17 -15.07 20.92
CA THR A 191 -55.45 -15.81 20.72
C THR A 191 -55.24 -17.18 20.08
N VAL A 192 -54.12 -17.34 19.38
CA VAL A 192 -53.69 -18.58 18.71
C VAL A 192 -52.19 -18.75 18.95
N LEU A 193 -51.74 -19.94 19.21
CA LEU A 193 -50.31 -20.26 19.37
C LEU A 193 -49.67 -20.51 18.00
N THR A 194 -49.18 -19.44 17.36
CA THR A 194 -48.37 -19.50 16.16
C THR A 194 -46.91 -19.23 16.50
N ASN A 195 -45.96 -19.70 15.65
CA ASN A 195 -44.52 -19.47 15.82
C ASN A 195 -43.94 -20.02 17.15
N VAL A 196 -44.45 -21.11 17.58
CA VAL A 196 -43.89 -21.87 18.72
C VAL A 196 -42.65 -22.61 18.19
N VAL A 197 -41.46 -22.09 18.46
CA VAL A 197 -40.20 -22.54 17.81
C VAL A 197 -39.45 -23.54 18.72
N TYR A 198 -38.77 -24.48 18.10
CA TYR A 198 -37.85 -25.41 18.76
C TYR A 198 -36.82 -24.67 19.64
N THR A 199 -36.68 -25.14 20.88
CA THR A 199 -35.76 -24.53 21.87
C THR A 199 -34.68 -25.49 22.38
N GLY A 200 -34.72 -26.76 21.99
CA GLY A 200 -33.89 -27.82 22.56
C GLY A 200 -34.39 -28.33 23.93
N LYS A 201 -35.44 -27.73 24.48
CA LYS A 201 -36.07 -28.08 25.77
C LYS A 201 -37.57 -28.24 25.57
N PRO A 202 -38.28 -28.89 26.55
CA PRO A 202 -39.72 -28.99 26.51
C PRO A 202 -40.39 -27.62 26.30
N VAL A 203 -41.14 -27.47 25.24
CA VAL A 203 -41.81 -26.23 24.90
C VAL A 203 -43.07 -26.04 25.76
N THR A 204 -43.16 -24.89 26.41
CA THR A 204 -44.32 -24.48 27.21
C THR A 204 -44.73 -23.08 26.75
N PRO A 205 -45.67 -22.99 25.79
CA PRO A 205 -46.12 -21.70 25.31
C PRO A 205 -46.78 -20.87 26.42
N VAL A 206 -46.62 -19.57 26.38
CA VAL A 206 -47.21 -18.62 27.33
C VAL A 206 -48.48 -18.02 26.70
N VAL A 207 -49.61 -18.11 27.44
CA VAL A 207 -50.84 -17.40 27.10
C VAL A 207 -51.29 -16.63 28.32
N THR A 208 -51.53 -15.34 28.15
CA THR A 208 -52.11 -14.49 29.18
C THR A 208 -53.60 -14.41 28.99
N LEU A 209 -54.37 -14.79 30.00
CA LEU A 209 -55.81 -14.58 30.06
C LEU A 209 -56.11 -13.29 30.84
N LYS A 210 -57.11 -12.54 30.39
CA LYS A 210 -57.66 -11.38 31.11
C LYS A 210 -59.17 -11.44 31.15
N ASP A 211 -59.75 -11.28 32.34
CA ASP A 211 -61.18 -10.97 32.49
C ASP A 211 -61.35 -9.44 32.51
N LYS A 212 -61.84 -8.91 31.38
CA LYS A 212 -61.84 -7.45 31.13
C LYS A 212 -60.39 -6.91 31.23
N SER A 213 -60.08 -6.14 32.28
CA SER A 213 -58.73 -5.60 32.54
C SER A 213 -57.90 -6.43 33.52
N THR A 214 -58.51 -7.40 34.23
CA THR A 214 -57.85 -8.17 35.30
C THR A 214 -57.12 -9.37 34.68
N VAL A 215 -55.80 -9.50 34.96
CA VAL A 215 -55.00 -10.64 34.56
C VAL A 215 -55.38 -11.85 35.40
N LEU A 216 -55.57 -12.99 34.76
CA LEU A 216 -55.78 -14.29 35.41
C LEU A 216 -54.45 -15.01 35.56
N TYR A 217 -54.23 -15.64 36.71
CA TYR A 217 -52.97 -16.27 37.04
C TYR A 217 -53.11 -17.80 37.05
N SER A 218 -52.07 -18.46 36.49
CA SER A 218 -51.94 -19.92 36.60
C SER A 218 -51.87 -20.34 38.06
N ASP A 219 -52.42 -21.51 38.35
CA ASP A 219 -52.54 -22.14 39.68
C ASP A 219 -53.47 -21.40 40.67
N VAL A 220 -53.87 -20.18 40.36
CA VAL A 220 -54.88 -19.40 41.13
C VAL A 220 -56.23 -19.47 40.42
N ASP A 221 -56.32 -18.97 39.21
CA ASP A 221 -57.56 -18.82 38.43
C ASP A 221 -57.79 -19.97 37.43
N TYR A 222 -56.70 -20.62 37.00
CA TYR A 222 -56.74 -21.78 36.10
C TYR A 222 -55.51 -22.65 36.30
N THR A 223 -55.59 -23.89 35.84
CA THR A 223 -54.44 -24.83 35.73
C THR A 223 -54.11 -25.07 34.26
N ILE A 224 -52.84 -25.39 33.96
CA ILE A 224 -52.35 -25.69 32.64
C ILE A 224 -52.00 -27.17 32.58
N THR A 225 -52.50 -27.86 31.55
CA THR A 225 -52.15 -29.26 31.25
C THR A 225 -51.85 -29.40 29.77
N PHE A 226 -51.11 -30.42 29.41
CA PHE A 226 -50.79 -30.74 28.02
C PHE A 226 -51.21 -32.18 27.71
N ASP A 227 -51.59 -32.42 26.45
CA ASP A 227 -51.92 -33.75 25.95
C ASP A 227 -50.70 -34.66 25.76
N LYS A 228 -49.50 -34.03 25.72
CA LYS A 228 -48.20 -34.69 25.59
C LYS A 228 -47.32 -34.39 26.79
N ASP A 229 -46.49 -35.35 27.21
CA ASP A 229 -45.49 -35.14 28.25
C ASP A 229 -44.39 -34.15 27.83
N ALA A 230 -43.66 -33.63 28.79
CA ALA A 230 -42.58 -32.71 28.55
C ALA A 230 -41.55 -33.28 27.56
N ALA A 231 -41.15 -34.53 27.72
CA ALA A 231 -40.20 -35.20 26.82
C ALA A 231 -40.71 -35.31 25.36
N GLN A 232 -42.03 -35.39 25.18
CA GLN A 232 -42.66 -35.46 23.85
C GLN A 232 -42.80 -34.08 23.17
N ARG A 233 -42.66 -33.00 23.89
CA ARG A 233 -42.80 -31.62 23.42
C ARG A 233 -41.45 -30.93 23.16
N VAL A 234 -40.43 -31.67 22.71
CA VAL A 234 -39.08 -31.15 22.44
C VAL A 234 -38.86 -30.95 20.95
N GLU A 235 -39.19 -31.95 20.14
CA GLU A 235 -38.79 -32.00 18.74
C GLU A 235 -39.68 -31.12 17.82
N ALA A 236 -39.07 -30.49 16.81
CA ALA A 236 -39.81 -29.77 15.80
C ALA A 236 -40.70 -30.69 14.97
N GLY A 237 -41.87 -30.20 14.59
CA GLY A 237 -42.92 -30.97 13.90
C GLY A 237 -43.89 -31.66 14.87
N VAL A 238 -43.62 -31.69 16.16
CA VAL A 238 -44.58 -32.20 17.16
C VAL A 238 -45.71 -31.21 17.31
N SER A 239 -46.95 -31.70 17.14
CA SER A 239 -48.16 -30.98 17.48
C SER A 239 -48.63 -31.38 18.88
N ALA A 240 -49.02 -30.43 19.68
CA ALA A 240 -49.49 -30.64 21.05
C ALA A 240 -50.63 -29.66 21.37
N ARG A 241 -51.39 -30.05 22.39
CA ARG A 241 -52.52 -29.29 22.91
C ARG A 241 -52.25 -28.82 24.32
N MET A 242 -52.37 -27.51 24.56
CA MET A 242 -52.37 -26.89 25.87
C MET A 242 -53.82 -26.64 26.29
N THR A 243 -54.22 -27.15 27.44
CA THR A 243 -55.55 -26.99 28.00
C THR A 243 -55.46 -26.19 29.30
N LEU A 244 -56.14 -25.05 29.34
CA LEU A 244 -56.32 -24.24 30.53
C LEU A 244 -57.66 -24.60 31.15
N THR A 245 -57.68 -25.04 32.42
CA THR A 245 -58.89 -25.43 33.14
C THR A 245 -59.13 -24.46 34.28
N GLY A 246 -60.31 -23.86 34.29
CA GLY A 246 -60.69 -22.88 35.32
C GLY A 246 -60.70 -23.47 36.72
N LYS A 247 -60.30 -22.67 37.71
CA LYS A 247 -60.16 -23.01 39.10
C LYS A 247 -60.74 -21.85 39.94
N ASN A 248 -61.22 -22.15 41.15
CA ASN A 248 -61.78 -21.19 42.11
C ASN A 248 -62.95 -20.39 41.51
N ASN A 249 -62.79 -19.14 41.18
CA ASN A 249 -63.81 -18.27 40.60
C ASN A 249 -64.15 -18.58 39.13
N TYR A 250 -63.35 -19.40 38.49
CA TYR A 250 -63.49 -19.73 37.08
C TYR A 250 -63.77 -21.23 36.84
N THR A 251 -64.36 -21.56 35.71
CA THR A 251 -64.71 -22.92 35.29
C THR A 251 -64.56 -23.06 33.80
N GLY A 252 -64.75 -24.28 33.32
CA GLY A 252 -64.62 -24.61 31.90
C GLY A 252 -63.16 -24.75 31.45
N THR A 253 -62.98 -25.09 30.17
CA THR A 253 -61.65 -25.31 29.57
C THR A 253 -61.48 -24.43 28.35
N ARG A 254 -60.28 -23.89 28.20
CA ARG A 254 -59.87 -23.18 27.00
C ARG A 254 -58.67 -23.89 26.38
N ILE A 255 -58.71 -24.16 25.08
CA ILE A 255 -57.77 -25.01 24.40
C ILE A 255 -56.95 -24.19 23.41
N PHE A 256 -55.65 -24.48 23.36
CA PHE A 256 -54.72 -23.90 22.41
C PHE A 256 -53.91 -25.07 21.79
N ASP A 257 -54.14 -25.32 20.52
CA ASP A 257 -53.33 -26.25 19.74
C ASP A 257 -52.12 -25.53 19.18
N PHE A 258 -50.94 -26.15 19.17
CA PHE A 258 -49.72 -25.62 18.62
C PHE A 258 -48.87 -26.70 18.00
N THR A 259 -48.01 -26.32 17.04
CA THR A 259 -46.98 -27.17 16.48
C THR A 259 -45.63 -26.53 16.72
N ILE A 260 -44.64 -27.29 17.11
CA ILE A 260 -43.27 -26.82 17.33
C ILE A 260 -42.61 -26.63 15.95
N ASP A 261 -42.37 -25.40 15.57
CA ASP A 261 -41.71 -25.05 14.33
C ASP A 261 -40.19 -25.28 14.42
N LYS A 262 -39.58 -25.57 13.26
CA LYS A 262 -38.14 -25.67 13.16
C LYS A 262 -37.48 -24.32 13.42
N LYS A 263 -36.37 -24.33 14.16
CA LYS A 263 -35.51 -23.17 14.39
C LYS A 263 -34.71 -22.80 13.12
N ASN A 264 -34.62 -21.53 12.78
CA ASN A 264 -33.83 -21.11 11.64
C ASN A 264 -32.35 -20.97 12.04
N VAL A 265 -31.43 -21.61 11.29
CA VAL A 265 -29.98 -21.52 11.52
C VAL A 265 -29.41 -20.13 11.24
N ALA A 266 -30.17 -19.25 10.60
CA ALA A 266 -29.78 -17.86 10.35
C ALA A 266 -30.15 -16.90 11.48
N ASP A 267 -30.89 -17.36 12.51
CA ASP A 267 -31.29 -16.53 13.65
C ASP A 267 -30.05 -16.15 14.49
N THR A 268 -30.11 -14.98 15.13
CA THR A 268 -28.98 -14.40 15.87
C THR A 268 -28.54 -15.16 17.11
N ASP A 269 -29.42 -16.01 17.66
CA ASP A 269 -29.17 -16.89 18.82
C ASP A 269 -28.51 -18.22 18.40
N VAL A 270 -28.28 -18.45 17.10
CA VAL A 270 -27.43 -19.53 16.59
C VAL A 270 -26.05 -18.98 16.33
N SER A 271 -25.08 -19.30 17.16
CA SER A 271 -23.69 -18.88 16.97
C SER A 271 -22.98 -19.80 15.98
N ILE A 272 -22.17 -19.20 15.11
CA ILE A 272 -21.40 -19.89 14.06
C ILE A 272 -19.95 -19.44 14.16
N SER A 273 -19.05 -20.36 14.43
CA SER A 273 -17.61 -20.13 14.54
C SER A 273 -16.85 -20.93 13.50
N TYR A 274 -15.86 -20.33 12.86
CA TYR A 274 -14.96 -20.95 11.90
C TYR A 274 -13.74 -20.05 11.67
N ASP A 275 -12.63 -20.62 11.22
CA ASP A 275 -11.45 -19.84 10.83
C ASP A 275 -11.69 -19.18 9.47
N SER A 276 -11.79 -17.86 9.49
CA SER A 276 -12.13 -17.05 8.32
C SER A 276 -10.98 -16.85 7.33
N VAL A 277 -9.74 -17.23 7.69
CA VAL A 277 -8.56 -17.17 6.83
C VAL A 277 -7.88 -18.54 6.82
N GLN A 278 -7.68 -19.06 5.64
CA GLN A 278 -7.05 -20.36 5.39
C GLN A 278 -5.91 -20.17 4.37
N SER A 279 -4.92 -21.05 4.37
CA SER A 279 -3.83 -21.04 3.40
C SER A 279 -4.19 -21.84 2.16
N TYR A 280 -3.72 -21.41 0.99
CA TYR A 280 -3.83 -22.20 -0.24
C TYR A 280 -3.01 -23.47 -0.15
N THR A 281 -3.66 -24.62 -0.37
CA THR A 281 -3.02 -25.95 -0.28
C THR A 281 -2.89 -26.66 -1.63
N GLY A 282 -3.48 -26.10 -2.68
CA GLY A 282 -3.62 -26.78 -3.97
C GLY A 282 -4.77 -27.80 -4.04
N SER A 283 -5.51 -27.97 -2.97
CA SER A 283 -6.69 -28.85 -2.84
C SER A 283 -7.86 -28.07 -2.28
N ALA A 284 -9.05 -28.67 -2.25
CA ALA A 284 -10.21 -28.06 -1.64
C ALA A 284 -9.97 -27.76 -0.14
N VAL A 285 -10.14 -26.52 0.26
CA VAL A 285 -10.01 -26.03 1.64
C VAL A 285 -11.40 -26.08 2.30
N THR A 286 -11.50 -26.73 3.42
CA THR A 286 -12.76 -26.96 4.14
C THR A 286 -12.56 -26.63 5.62
N PRO A 287 -12.67 -25.34 6.02
CA PRO A 287 -12.54 -24.95 7.42
C PRO A 287 -13.52 -25.71 8.30
N GLU A 288 -13.10 -26.06 9.50
CA GLU A 288 -14.00 -26.60 10.50
C GLU A 288 -15.00 -25.54 10.95
N VAL A 289 -16.28 -25.93 11.06
CA VAL A 289 -17.36 -25.00 11.42
C VAL A 289 -18.08 -25.56 12.63
N THR A 290 -18.16 -24.77 13.67
CA THR A 290 -18.88 -25.08 14.92
C THR A 290 -20.13 -24.24 15.03
N LEU A 291 -21.27 -24.86 15.25
CA LEU A 291 -22.53 -24.20 15.53
C LEU A 291 -22.97 -24.49 16.96
N MET A 292 -23.48 -23.48 17.64
CA MET A 292 -24.09 -23.63 18.97
C MET A 292 -25.45 -22.94 18.99
N TYR A 293 -26.39 -23.57 19.70
CA TYR A 293 -27.73 -23.06 19.97
C TYR A 293 -28.08 -23.24 21.44
N ASN A 294 -28.48 -22.17 22.13
CA ASN A 294 -28.77 -22.16 23.57
C ASN A 294 -27.65 -22.77 24.43
N GLY A 295 -26.36 -22.57 24.06
CA GLY A 295 -25.20 -23.08 24.76
C GLY A 295 -24.85 -24.55 24.47
N GLU A 296 -25.65 -25.23 23.66
CA GLU A 296 -25.43 -26.62 23.26
C GLU A 296 -24.80 -26.70 21.85
N LEU A 297 -23.88 -27.64 21.69
CA LEU A 297 -23.23 -27.91 20.41
C LEU A 297 -24.20 -28.60 19.46
N MET A 298 -24.41 -28.01 18.29
CA MET A 298 -25.19 -28.63 17.22
C MET A 298 -24.38 -29.73 16.53
N VAL A 299 -25.03 -30.82 16.18
CA VAL A 299 -24.38 -32.01 15.58
C VAL A 299 -24.50 -31.96 14.06
N LYS A 300 -23.35 -31.94 13.38
CA LYS A 300 -23.29 -32.01 11.92
C LYS A 300 -24.02 -33.27 11.42
N ASP A 301 -24.67 -33.15 10.26
CA ASP A 301 -25.49 -34.17 9.57
C ASP A 301 -26.79 -34.55 10.28
N ARG A 302 -26.97 -34.24 11.58
CA ARG A 302 -28.23 -34.29 12.29
C ARG A 302 -28.97 -32.96 12.26
N ASP A 303 -28.30 -31.91 12.73
CA ASP A 303 -28.88 -30.57 12.93
C ASP A 303 -28.62 -29.62 11.76
N TYR A 304 -27.51 -29.83 11.04
CA TYR A 304 -27.14 -29.05 9.88
C TYR A 304 -26.24 -29.84 8.92
N LYS A 305 -26.18 -29.35 7.68
CA LYS A 305 -25.22 -29.79 6.64
C LYS A 305 -24.39 -28.63 6.17
N ILE A 306 -23.14 -28.91 5.76
CA ILE A 306 -22.20 -27.93 5.24
C ILE A 306 -21.85 -28.28 3.81
N THR A 307 -21.82 -27.26 2.95
CA THR A 307 -21.22 -27.33 1.60
C THR A 307 -20.29 -26.17 1.39
N TYR A 308 -19.26 -26.38 0.58
CA TYR A 308 -18.27 -25.36 0.26
C TYR A 308 -18.32 -25.06 -1.23
N SER A 309 -17.98 -23.81 -1.60
CA SER A 309 -17.84 -23.38 -2.99
C SER A 309 -16.72 -22.39 -3.14
N ASN A 310 -16.12 -22.33 -4.34
CA ASN A 310 -14.94 -21.48 -4.64
C ASN A 310 -13.76 -21.72 -3.68
N ASN A 311 -13.63 -22.93 -3.16
CA ASN A 311 -12.76 -23.26 -2.05
C ASN A 311 -11.47 -23.99 -2.46
N ILE A 312 -11.01 -23.84 -3.72
CA ILE A 312 -9.78 -24.46 -4.24
C ILE A 312 -8.69 -23.45 -4.49
N ALA A 313 -9.03 -22.33 -5.14
CA ALA A 313 -8.08 -21.29 -5.49
C ALA A 313 -7.98 -20.21 -4.40
N ALA A 314 -6.86 -19.51 -4.35
CA ALA A 314 -6.71 -18.31 -3.51
C ALA A 314 -7.80 -17.28 -3.87
N SER A 315 -8.57 -16.89 -2.89
CA SER A 315 -9.73 -16.02 -3.08
C SER A 315 -10.24 -15.50 -1.73
N SER A 316 -10.76 -14.28 -1.72
CA SER A 316 -11.52 -13.72 -0.59
C SER A 316 -13.01 -14.07 -0.63
N SER A 317 -13.46 -14.87 -1.58
CA SER A 317 -14.86 -15.20 -1.83
C SER A 317 -15.17 -16.69 -1.76
N ALA A 318 -14.31 -17.49 -1.16
CA ALA A 318 -14.63 -18.86 -0.81
C ALA A 318 -15.82 -18.88 0.17
N ALA A 319 -16.75 -19.79 -0.02
CA ALA A 319 -18.00 -19.76 0.74
C ALA A 319 -18.33 -21.07 1.42
N ILE A 320 -18.91 -20.94 2.61
CA ILE A 320 -19.50 -21.98 3.41
C ILE A 320 -21.01 -21.79 3.37
N THR A 321 -21.75 -22.77 2.91
CA THR A 321 -23.21 -22.79 3.00
C THR A 321 -23.62 -23.79 4.07
N ILE A 322 -24.27 -23.31 5.12
CA ILE A 322 -24.81 -24.10 6.21
C ILE A 322 -26.32 -24.22 5.99
N THR A 323 -26.83 -25.41 5.97
CA THR A 323 -28.26 -25.69 5.77
C THR A 323 -28.81 -26.46 6.98
N GLY A 324 -29.82 -25.88 7.65
CA GLY A 324 -30.49 -26.54 8.78
C GLY A 324 -31.21 -27.84 8.37
N THR A 325 -31.09 -28.87 9.22
CA THR A 325 -31.76 -30.18 9.10
C THR A 325 -32.36 -30.60 10.44
N GLY A 326 -33.11 -31.70 10.51
CA GLY A 326 -33.72 -32.15 11.76
C GLY A 326 -34.65 -31.08 12.34
N ASN A 327 -34.34 -30.61 13.54
CA ASN A 327 -35.07 -29.55 14.23
C ASN A 327 -34.79 -28.12 13.71
N PHE A 328 -33.88 -28.00 12.76
CA PHE A 328 -33.49 -26.74 12.20
C PHE A 328 -33.90 -26.61 10.73
N LYS A 329 -34.06 -25.37 10.27
CA LYS A 329 -34.39 -24.99 8.89
C LYS A 329 -33.56 -23.81 8.45
N GLY A 330 -33.73 -23.45 7.19
CA GLY A 330 -33.07 -22.27 6.60
C GLY A 330 -31.63 -22.52 6.12
N LYS A 331 -31.03 -21.48 5.60
CA LYS A 331 -29.65 -21.48 5.12
C LYS A 331 -28.95 -20.22 5.56
N VAL A 332 -27.67 -20.31 5.85
CA VAL A 332 -26.79 -19.19 6.09
C VAL A 332 -25.50 -19.39 5.30
N ASN A 333 -25.07 -18.32 4.64
CA ASN A 333 -23.82 -18.30 3.90
C ASN A 333 -22.78 -17.50 4.67
N LYS A 334 -21.59 -18.04 4.79
CA LYS A 334 -20.41 -17.39 5.35
C LYS A 334 -19.32 -17.40 4.29
N VAL A 335 -18.46 -16.39 4.30
CA VAL A 335 -17.31 -16.30 3.41
C VAL A 335 -16.04 -16.49 4.20
N PHE A 336 -15.04 -17.08 3.56
CA PHE A 336 -13.69 -17.17 4.11
C PHE A 336 -12.66 -16.85 3.02
N THR A 337 -11.48 -16.44 3.44
CA THR A 337 -10.37 -16.13 2.55
C THR A 337 -9.43 -17.32 2.45
N ILE A 338 -9.06 -17.68 1.23
CA ILE A 338 -7.93 -18.56 0.97
C ILE A 338 -6.77 -17.66 0.54
N SER A 339 -5.80 -17.48 1.43
CA SER A 339 -4.60 -16.67 1.17
C SER A 339 -3.69 -17.37 0.17
N SER A 340 -3.10 -16.59 -0.74
CA SER A 340 -2.08 -17.09 -1.67
C SER A 340 -0.88 -17.64 -0.91
N SER A 341 -0.23 -18.66 -1.46
CA SER A 341 1.00 -19.23 -0.94
C SER A 341 2.19 -18.33 -1.33
N ASP A 342 3.06 -17.99 -0.39
CA ASP A 342 4.26 -17.21 -0.65
C ASP A 342 5.35 -18.10 -1.27
N ILE A 343 5.99 -17.60 -2.32
CA ILE A 343 7.09 -18.29 -3.01
C ILE A 343 8.48 -17.80 -2.60
N ALA A 344 8.60 -16.96 -1.59
CA ALA A 344 9.89 -16.42 -1.14
C ALA A 344 10.92 -17.52 -0.79
N SER A 345 10.45 -18.67 -0.31
CA SER A 345 11.27 -19.84 0.03
C SER A 345 11.41 -20.86 -1.13
N ALA A 346 10.86 -20.56 -2.31
CA ALA A 346 10.93 -21.48 -3.44
C ALA A 346 12.37 -21.65 -3.95
N SER A 347 12.73 -22.86 -4.29
CA SER A 347 14.00 -23.16 -4.94
C SER A 347 13.92 -22.91 -6.44
N ILE A 348 14.94 -22.24 -6.98
CA ILE A 348 15.08 -21.97 -8.43
C ILE A 348 16.28 -22.74 -8.95
N THR A 349 16.08 -23.55 -9.97
CA THR A 349 17.14 -24.19 -10.74
C THR A 349 17.12 -23.61 -12.14
N LEU A 350 18.25 -23.07 -12.60
CA LEU A 350 18.43 -22.56 -13.96
C LEU A 350 18.93 -23.68 -14.86
N ASP A 351 18.55 -23.64 -16.14
CA ASP A 351 19.08 -24.54 -17.18
C ASP A 351 20.54 -24.21 -17.52
N THR A 352 20.95 -22.94 -17.35
CA THR A 352 22.31 -22.44 -17.52
C THR A 352 22.55 -21.29 -16.54
N ASP A 353 23.65 -21.34 -15.82
CA ASP A 353 24.03 -20.34 -14.80
C ASP A 353 25.24 -19.48 -15.21
N SER A 354 25.80 -19.72 -16.41
CA SER A 354 26.97 -19.00 -16.90
C SER A 354 26.87 -18.77 -18.42
N TYR A 355 27.13 -17.54 -18.83
CA TYR A 355 27.16 -17.09 -20.23
C TYR A 355 28.42 -16.28 -20.49
N VAL A 356 28.77 -16.09 -21.76
CA VAL A 356 29.73 -15.10 -22.23
C VAL A 356 28.97 -13.95 -22.88
N TYR A 357 29.43 -12.73 -22.63
CA TYR A 357 28.86 -11.53 -23.24
C TYR A 357 28.90 -11.60 -24.78
N ASP A 358 27.78 -11.32 -25.42
CA ASP A 358 27.66 -11.26 -26.88
C ASP A 358 26.82 -10.05 -27.36
N GLY A 359 26.40 -9.16 -26.42
CA GLY A 359 25.54 -8.03 -26.71
C GLY A 359 24.05 -8.33 -26.58
N ASN A 360 23.64 -9.59 -26.46
CA ASN A 360 22.24 -10.00 -26.39
C ASN A 360 21.81 -10.30 -24.95
N PRO A 361 20.56 -9.99 -24.58
CA PRO A 361 20.01 -10.35 -23.26
C PRO A 361 20.01 -11.87 -23.02
N LYS A 362 20.56 -12.31 -21.90
CA LYS A 362 20.58 -13.72 -21.48
C LYS A 362 19.30 -14.03 -20.71
N LYS A 363 18.61 -15.10 -21.08
CA LYS A 363 17.32 -15.50 -20.52
C LYS A 363 17.31 -16.99 -20.21
N PRO A 364 18.05 -17.43 -19.18
CA PRO A 364 18.02 -18.83 -18.78
C PRO A 364 16.59 -19.26 -18.41
N GLY A 365 16.23 -20.48 -18.76
CA GLY A 365 15.01 -21.11 -18.28
C GLY A 365 15.14 -21.45 -16.80
N ALA A 366 14.03 -21.32 -16.05
CA ALA A 366 14.01 -21.55 -14.62
C ALA A 366 12.95 -22.59 -14.23
N THR A 367 13.35 -23.62 -13.51
CA THR A 367 12.45 -24.54 -12.82
C THR A 367 12.31 -24.09 -11.38
N VAL A 368 11.06 -23.81 -10.96
CA VAL A 368 10.72 -23.31 -9.64
C VAL A 368 9.99 -24.40 -8.86
N LYS A 369 10.47 -24.73 -7.67
CA LYS A 369 9.84 -25.70 -6.76
C LYS A 369 9.58 -25.07 -5.41
N LEU A 370 8.38 -25.29 -4.89
CA LEU A 370 7.98 -24.88 -3.55
C LEU A 370 7.74 -26.13 -2.70
N THR A 371 8.32 -26.14 -1.51
CA THR A 371 8.15 -27.21 -0.52
C THR A 371 7.10 -26.78 0.49
N ASP A 372 6.08 -27.59 0.71
CA ASP A 372 5.06 -27.34 1.74
C ASP A 372 5.57 -27.69 3.15
N ASP A 373 4.80 -27.33 4.17
CA ASP A 373 5.12 -27.57 5.59
C ASP A 373 5.30 -29.07 5.94
N LYS A 374 4.86 -29.97 5.06
CA LYS A 374 5.00 -31.42 5.19
C LYS A 374 6.21 -31.97 4.45
N GLY A 375 7.04 -31.09 3.86
CA GLY A 375 8.22 -31.47 3.11
C GLY A 375 7.95 -31.97 1.68
N LYS A 376 6.73 -31.81 1.16
CA LYS A 376 6.38 -32.23 -0.19
C LYS A 376 6.70 -31.11 -1.19
N GLU A 377 7.54 -31.44 -2.16
CA GLU A 377 7.85 -30.53 -3.27
C GLU A 377 6.73 -30.46 -4.31
N LYS A 378 6.47 -29.26 -4.79
CA LYS A 378 5.59 -28.98 -5.90
C LYS A 378 6.34 -28.13 -6.94
N THR A 379 6.40 -28.58 -8.16
CA THR A 379 6.89 -27.77 -9.28
C THR A 379 5.81 -26.81 -9.73
N LEU A 380 6.13 -25.52 -9.75
CA LEU A 380 5.25 -24.44 -10.18
C LEU A 380 5.30 -24.27 -11.70
N ARG A 381 4.25 -23.73 -12.30
CA ARG A 381 4.08 -23.57 -13.75
C ARG A 381 4.28 -22.13 -14.16
N LEU A 382 5.22 -21.89 -15.07
CA LEU A 382 5.42 -20.57 -15.68
C LEU A 382 4.13 -20.10 -16.38
N GLY A 383 3.81 -18.82 -16.20
CA GLY A 383 2.62 -18.18 -16.78
C GLY A 383 1.33 -18.37 -15.98
N THR A 384 1.20 -19.46 -15.22
CA THR A 384 0.04 -19.75 -14.36
C THR A 384 0.33 -19.43 -12.90
N ASP A 385 1.39 -20.01 -12.35
CA ASP A 385 1.74 -19.94 -10.93
C ASP A 385 2.78 -18.86 -10.66
N TYR A 386 3.58 -18.49 -11.66
CA TYR A 386 4.57 -17.42 -11.57
C TYR A 386 4.87 -16.78 -12.93
N SER A 387 5.52 -15.63 -12.89
CA SER A 387 6.17 -14.98 -14.03
C SER A 387 7.65 -14.78 -13.76
N ILE A 388 8.44 -14.58 -14.81
CA ILE A 388 9.88 -14.34 -14.73
C ILE A 388 10.18 -12.94 -15.24
N GLU A 389 11.04 -12.23 -14.51
CA GLU A 389 11.75 -11.03 -14.94
C GLU A 389 13.25 -11.29 -14.88
N TYR A 390 14.00 -10.61 -15.74
CA TYR A 390 15.46 -10.68 -15.74
C TYR A 390 16.03 -9.32 -15.41
N LYS A 391 17.06 -9.28 -14.57
CA LYS A 391 17.79 -8.06 -14.23
C LYS A 391 19.25 -8.21 -14.65
N ASP A 392 19.82 -7.11 -15.12
CA ASP A 392 21.23 -6.96 -15.50
C ASP A 392 21.72 -8.02 -16.48
N ASN A 393 20.80 -8.59 -17.26
CA ASN A 393 20.99 -9.79 -18.05
C ASN A 393 21.60 -9.56 -19.45
N THR A 394 22.19 -8.38 -19.70
CA THR A 394 22.81 -8.07 -21.00
C THR A 394 24.32 -7.88 -20.88
N ASN A 395 24.78 -7.13 -19.87
CA ASN A 395 26.18 -6.81 -19.71
C ASN A 395 26.94 -7.88 -18.90
N ALA A 396 28.25 -7.91 -19.04
CA ALA A 396 29.10 -8.76 -18.21
C ALA A 396 28.98 -8.36 -16.73
N GLY A 397 28.85 -9.37 -15.88
CA GLY A 397 28.63 -9.22 -14.43
C GLY A 397 27.70 -10.28 -13.89
N GLU A 398 27.18 -10.04 -12.72
CA GLU A 398 26.14 -10.86 -12.09
C GLU A 398 24.78 -10.37 -12.58
N ALA A 399 23.98 -11.27 -13.10
CA ALA A 399 22.62 -11.06 -13.56
C ALA A 399 21.67 -11.92 -12.74
N SER A 400 20.39 -11.64 -12.79
CA SER A 400 19.43 -12.45 -12.03
C SER A 400 18.13 -12.75 -12.76
N VAL A 401 17.54 -13.87 -12.34
CA VAL A 401 16.19 -14.32 -12.65
C VAL A 401 15.33 -14.04 -11.44
N VAL A 402 14.38 -13.10 -11.56
CA VAL A 402 13.39 -12.78 -10.53
C VAL A 402 12.09 -13.49 -10.87
N VAL A 403 11.66 -14.37 -9.99
CA VAL A 403 10.40 -15.10 -10.09
C VAL A 403 9.36 -14.38 -9.23
N LYS A 404 8.22 -14.03 -9.82
CA LYS A 404 7.09 -13.38 -9.14
C LYS A 404 5.89 -14.30 -9.11
N GLY A 405 5.34 -14.53 -7.92
CA GLY A 405 4.13 -15.32 -7.72
C GLY A 405 2.93 -14.74 -8.48
N LYS A 406 2.06 -15.61 -8.98
CA LYS A 406 0.86 -15.27 -9.74
C LYS A 406 -0.29 -16.20 -9.38
N GLY A 407 -1.52 -15.69 -9.48
CA GLY A 407 -2.72 -16.50 -9.21
C GLY A 407 -2.82 -16.95 -7.75
N ASN A 408 -2.61 -18.23 -7.51
CA ASN A 408 -2.63 -18.81 -6.16
C ASN A 408 -1.34 -18.59 -5.35
N TYR A 409 -0.37 -17.89 -5.93
CA TYR A 409 0.94 -17.64 -5.34
C TYR A 409 1.23 -16.15 -5.29
N THR A 410 1.99 -15.74 -4.30
CA THR A 410 2.44 -14.36 -4.07
C THR A 410 3.91 -14.35 -3.69
N GLY A 411 4.48 -13.15 -3.53
CA GLY A 411 5.88 -13.00 -3.17
C GLY A 411 6.83 -13.11 -4.36
N THR A 412 8.11 -13.06 -4.05
CA THR A 412 9.20 -13.13 -5.04
C THR A 412 10.37 -13.94 -4.50
N CYS A 413 11.04 -14.66 -5.39
CA CYS A 413 12.35 -15.25 -5.13
C CYS A 413 13.27 -14.97 -6.32
N GLU A 414 14.59 -15.04 -6.10
CA GLU A 414 15.60 -14.63 -7.08
C GLU A 414 16.74 -15.66 -7.13
N LYS A 415 17.29 -15.83 -8.32
CA LYS A 415 18.48 -16.67 -8.55
C LYS A 415 19.43 -15.94 -9.48
N THR A 416 20.67 -15.81 -9.05
CA THR A 416 21.73 -15.17 -9.85
C THR A 416 22.36 -16.14 -10.85
N PHE A 417 22.89 -15.56 -11.94
CA PHE A 417 23.73 -16.22 -12.93
C PHE A 417 24.81 -15.24 -13.42
N THR A 418 25.87 -15.75 -14.01
CA THR A 418 27.01 -14.94 -14.40
C THR A 418 27.07 -14.72 -15.91
N ILE A 419 27.33 -13.49 -16.33
CA ILE A 419 27.72 -13.15 -17.69
C ILE A 419 29.19 -12.76 -17.66
N SER A 420 30.06 -13.64 -18.14
CA SER A 420 31.50 -13.38 -18.22
C SER A 420 31.82 -12.37 -19.30
N ALA A 421 32.78 -11.47 -19.04
CA ALA A 421 33.30 -10.57 -20.06
C ALA A 421 33.90 -11.36 -21.22
N ARG A 422 33.68 -10.87 -22.44
CA ARG A 422 34.22 -11.49 -23.67
C ARG A 422 35.70 -11.17 -23.81
N SER A 423 36.52 -12.20 -23.96
CA SER A 423 37.97 -12.04 -24.13
C SER A 423 38.31 -11.50 -25.51
N MET A 424 39.20 -10.53 -25.55
CA MET A 424 39.70 -9.95 -26.80
C MET A 424 40.80 -10.81 -27.42
N SER A 425 41.44 -11.68 -26.64
CA SER A 425 42.58 -12.50 -27.06
C SER A 425 42.34 -14.01 -27.03
N ASP A 426 41.21 -14.49 -26.48
CA ASP A 426 40.85 -15.90 -26.52
C ASP A 426 40.68 -16.37 -27.98
N SER A 427 41.31 -17.47 -28.31
CA SER A 427 41.32 -18.03 -29.69
C SER A 427 39.92 -18.23 -30.29
N GLN A 428 38.91 -18.44 -29.44
CA GLN A 428 37.52 -18.57 -29.86
C GLN A 428 36.93 -17.25 -30.35
N TYR A 429 37.37 -16.09 -29.79
CA TYR A 429 36.76 -14.78 -30.01
C TYR A 429 37.72 -13.75 -30.63
N ALA A 430 39.02 -14.01 -30.63
CA ALA A 430 40.04 -13.04 -31.06
C ALA A 430 39.81 -12.49 -32.48
N SER A 431 39.27 -13.32 -33.40
CA SER A 431 38.97 -12.90 -34.76
C SER A 431 37.84 -11.90 -34.89
N GLU A 432 37.05 -11.67 -33.83
CA GLU A 432 35.99 -10.67 -33.80
C GLU A 432 36.54 -9.26 -33.60
N PHE A 433 37.78 -9.15 -33.04
CA PHE A 433 38.36 -7.88 -32.63
C PHE A 433 39.44 -7.44 -33.59
N MET A 434 39.42 -6.17 -33.93
CA MET A 434 40.41 -5.55 -34.78
C MET A 434 40.77 -4.15 -34.30
N ILE A 435 42.08 -3.87 -34.25
CA ILE A 435 42.59 -2.51 -34.16
C ILE A 435 42.80 -2.05 -35.62
N GLN A 436 42.14 -0.98 -36.05
CA GLN A 436 42.35 -0.44 -37.36
C GLN A 436 43.81 -0.04 -37.56
N ALA A 437 44.31 -0.17 -38.80
CA ALA A 437 45.69 0.19 -39.12
C ALA A 437 45.99 1.63 -38.73
N ILE A 438 47.05 1.81 -37.98
CA ILE A 438 47.49 3.11 -37.48
C ILE A 438 48.44 3.68 -38.51
N PRO A 439 48.16 4.83 -39.12
CA PRO A 439 49.08 5.49 -40.06
C PRO A 439 50.36 5.90 -39.35
N ASP A 440 51.45 6.08 -40.12
CA ASP A 440 52.70 6.57 -39.63
C ASP A 440 52.50 7.92 -38.93
N GLN A 441 53.19 8.11 -37.82
CA GLN A 441 53.11 9.28 -36.96
C GLN A 441 54.44 10.04 -37.00
N TYR A 442 54.41 11.36 -36.98
CA TYR A 442 55.64 12.12 -36.88
C TYR A 442 56.16 12.16 -35.43
N TYR A 443 57.46 12.15 -35.28
CA TYR A 443 58.13 12.40 -34.03
C TYR A 443 57.72 13.78 -33.47
N LEU A 444 57.36 13.88 -32.19
CA LEU A 444 56.82 15.12 -31.59
C LEU A 444 57.88 15.97 -30.87
N GLY A 445 59.00 15.42 -30.52
CA GLY A 445 60.06 16.09 -29.77
C GLY A 445 60.63 15.20 -28.65
N LYS A 446 61.69 15.67 -28.01
CA LYS A 446 62.37 14.89 -26.97
C LYS A 446 61.46 14.67 -25.75
N ASN A 447 61.27 13.39 -25.41
CA ASN A 447 60.40 12.95 -24.32
C ASN A 447 58.88 13.14 -24.51
N GLU A 448 58.45 13.67 -25.65
CA GLU A 448 57.03 13.75 -25.98
C GLU A 448 56.53 12.38 -26.45
N GLN A 449 55.38 11.99 -25.94
CA GLN A 449 54.75 10.68 -26.27
C GLN A 449 53.86 10.84 -27.52
N VAL A 450 54.12 10.06 -28.52
CA VAL A 450 53.27 9.97 -29.72
C VAL A 450 52.14 8.99 -29.42
N LYS A 451 50.92 9.50 -29.26
CA LYS A 451 49.70 8.75 -28.89
C LYS A 451 48.63 8.95 -29.98
N PRO A 452 48.68 8.22 -31.06
CA PRO A 452 47.67 8.33 -32.10
C PRO A 452 46.31 7.91 -31.57
N THR A 453 45.23 8.54 -32.06
CA THR A 453 43.87 8.03 -31.87
C THR A 453 43.74 6.72 -32.58
N ILE A 454 43.21 5.70 -31.89
CA ILE A 454 42.99 4.37 -32.47
C ILE A 454 41.51 4.07 -32.54
N THR A 455 41.10 3.28 -33.50
CA THR A 455 39.76 2.71 -33.61
C THR A 455 39.86 1.22 -33.37
N VAL A 456 39.11 0.76 -32.38
CA VAL A 456 38.97 -0.66 -32.04
C VAL A 456 37.57 -1.10 -32.43
N GLN A 457 37.45 -2.19 -33.15
CA GLN A 457 36.18 -2.72 -33.62
C GLN A 457 35.98 -4.16 -33.14
N ARG A 458 34.74 -4.52 -32.91
CA ARG A 458 34.26 -5.90 -32.79
C ARG A 458 33.24 -6.15 -33.88
N GLU A 459 33.49 -7.14 -34.75
CA GLU A 459 32.60 -7.51 -35.86
C GLU A 459 32.14 -6.33 -36.73
N GLY A 460 33.00 -5.28 -36.84
CA GLY A 460 32.70 -4.05 -37.59
C GLY A 460 32.09 -2.93 -36.78
N GLU A 461 31.64 -3.16 -35.57
CA GLU A 461 31.11 -2.15 -34.66
C GLU A 461 32.23 -1.52 -33.82
N GLU A 462 32.26 -0.19 -33.74
CA GLU A 462 33.29 0.56 -33.00
C GLU A 462 33.08 0.46 -31.51
N LEU A 463 34.12 0.04 -30.78
CA LEU A 463 34.17 0.01 -29.32
C LEU A 463 34.56 1.39 -28.78
N LYS A 464 34.06 1.72 -27.56
CA LYS A 464 34.22 3.04 -26.94
C LYS A 464 35.38 3.06 -25.95
N LEU A 465 36.35 3.93 -26.19
CA LEU A 465 37.43 4.19 -25.26
C LEU A 465 36.88 4.66 -23.90
N GLY A 466 37.41 4.10 -22.81
CA GLY A 466 37.01 4.37 -21.43
C GLY A 466 35.83 3.56 -20.93
N THR A 467 34.96 3.06 -21.81
CA THR A 467 33.83 2.17 -21.50
C THR A 467 34.18 0.71 -21.79
N ASP A 468 34.55 0.43 -23.02
CA ASP A 468 34.76 -0.92 -23.53
C ASP A 468 36.24 -1.32 -23.48
N TYR A 469 37.14 -0.35 -23.51
CA TYR A 469 38.57 -0.58 -23.41
C TYR A 469 39.32 0.63 -22.85
N THR A 470 40.59 0.38 -22.48
CA THR A 470 41.61 1.39 -22.18
C THR A 470 42.84 1.10 -23.02
N VAL A 471 43.75 2.09 -23.15
CA VAL A 471 44.96 1.94 -23.96
C VAL A 471 46.21 2.29 -23.21
N GLN A 472 47.30 1.63 -23.50
CA GLN A 472 48.66 2.00 -23.10
C GLN A 472 49.57 2.03 -24.31
N TYR A 473 50.54 2.95 -24.34
CA TYR A 473 51.49 3.11 -25.42
C TYR A 473 52.88 2.77 -24.90
N TYR A 474 53.65 2.11 -25.77
CA TYR A 474 55.01 1.65 -25.47
C TYR A 474 55.93 2.05 -26.63
N ASN A 475 57.23 2.31 -26.37
CA ASN A 475 58.24 2.71 -27.34
C ASN A 475 57.84 3.95 -28.18
N ASN A 476 57.04 4.82 -27.61
CA ASN A 476 56.34 5.88 -28.37
C ASN A 476 56.97 7.27 -28.21
N THR A 477 58.28 7.34 -27.92
CA THR A 477 59.02 8.61 -27.70
C THR A 477 60.17 8.80 -28.63
N THR A 478 60.46 7.82 -29.50
CA THR A 478 61.60 7.83 -30.45
C THR A 478 61.16 7.42 -31.83
N VAL A 479 61.90 7.81 -32.86
CA VAL A 479 61.68 7.36 -34.23
C VAL A 479 61.84 5.84 -34.26
N SER A 480 60.91 5.16 -34.93
CA SER A 480 60.88 3.69 -35.02
C SER A 480 62.02 3.17 -35.86
N THR A 481 62.47 1.96 -35.54
CA THR A 481 63.39 1.16 -36.34
C THR A 481 62.74 -0.22 -36.60
N ASP A 482 63.29 -1.01 -37.52
CA ASP A 482 62.77 -2.32 -37.84
C ASP A 482 62.69 -3.25 -36.62
N SER A 483 63.61 -3.06 -35.65
CA SER A 483 63.69 -3.85 -34.42
C SER A 483 62.93 -3.20 -33.23
N SER A 484 62.48 -1.98 -33.32
CA SER A 484 61.82 -1.21 -32.24
C SER A 484 60.74 -0.31 -32.79
N LYS A 485 59.55 -0.84 -32.98
CA LYS A 485 58.36 -0.10 -33.35
C LYS A 485 57.63 0.43 -32.11
N ALA A 486 56.91 1.51 -32.27
CA ALA A 486 55.95 1.92 -31.28
C ALA A 486 54.77 0.95 -31.23
N LYS A 487 54.24 0.70 -30.04
CA LYS A 487 53.16 -0.26 -29.80
C LYS A 487 52.05 0.36 -28.97
N VAL A 488 50.81 0.14 -29.34
CA VAL A 488 49.64 0.38 -28.52
C VAL A 488 49.08 -0.97 -28.07
N THR A 489 48.80 -1.08 -26.77
CA THR A 489 48.09 -2.22 -26.20
C THR A 489 46.70 -1.72 -25.72
N VAL A 490 45.68 -2.43 -26.15
CA VAL A 490 44.27 -2.23 -25.81
C VAL A 490 43.89 -3.25 -24.77
N TYR A 491 43.42 -2.79 -23.61
CA TYR A 491 42.94 -3.61 -22.50
C TYR A 491 41.42 -3.56 -22.46
N GLY A 492 40.77 -4.70 -22.56
CA GLY A 492 39.33 -4.82 -22.42
C GLY A 492 38.83 -4.32 -21.07
N LYS A 493 37.65 -3.70 -21.07
CA LYS A 493 36.98 -3.15 -19.89
C LYS A 493 35.47 -3.40 -19.97
N GLY A 494 34.80 -3.53 -18.82
CA GLY A 494 33.36 -3.75 -18.75
C GLY A 494 32.94 -5.07 -19.34
N ASN A 495 32.32 -5.04 -20.51
CA ASN A 495 31.88 -6.23 -21.23
C ASN A 495 33.02 -7.03 -21.89
N TYR A 496 34.21 -6.50 -21.89
CA TYR A 496 35.39 -7.09 -22.52
C TYR A 496 36.51 -7.28 -21.51
N LYS A 497 37.39 -8.21 -21.77
CA LYS A 497 38.57 -8.50 -20.94
C LYS A 497 39.75 -8.88 -21.82
N ASP A 498 40.93 -9.05 -21.19
CA ASP A 498 42.21 -9.38 -21.78
C ASP A 498 42.70 -8.28 -22.74
N GLU A 499 43.74 -8.52 -23.53
CA GLU A 499 44.39 -7.50 -24.31
C GLU A 499 44.66 -7.92 -25.77
N ILE A 500 44.64 -6.91 -26.64
CA ILE A 500 45.17 -7.02 -28.01
C ILE A 500 46.11 -5.85 -28.28
N SER A 501 47.02 -5.95 -29.25
CA SER A 501 47.97 -4.88 -29.53
C SER A 501 48.22 -4.69 -30.99
N ALA A 502 48.64 -3.49 -31.35
CA ALA A 502 49.08 -3.14 -32.69
C ALA A 502 50.37 -2.33 -32.63
N GLU A 503 51.20 -2.49 -33.62
CA GLU A 503 52.40 -1.68 -33.84
C GLU A 503 52.12 -0.55 -34.82
N TYR A 504 52.86 0.55 -34.67
CA TYR A 504 52.84 1.70 -35.59
C TYR A 504 54.24 2.29 -35.70
N ASN A 505 54.51 3.04 -36.78
CA ASN A 505 55.78 3.70 -36.93
C ASN A 505 55.72 5.14 -36.46
N ILE A 506 56.79 5.55 -35.81
CA ILE A 506 57.11 6.97 -35.60
C ILE A 506 58.18 7.28 -36.60
N VAL A 507 57.88 8.16 -37.56
CA VAL A 507 58.75 8.52 -38.64
C VAL A 507 59.42 9.86 -38.39
N LYS A 508 60.52 10.14 -39.09
CA LYS A 508 61.19 11.42 -39.04
C LYS A 508 60.23 12.57 -39.45
N VAL A 509 60.52 13.75 -38.95
CA VAL A 509 59.71 14.93 -39.24
C VAL A 509 60.25 15.57 -40.53
N PRO A 510 59.46 15.74 -41.58
CA PRO A 510 59.85 16.49 -42.76
C PRO A 510 60.21 17.92 -42.38
N MET A 511 61.30 18.45 -42.93
CA MET A 511 61.73 19.85 -42.70
C MET A 511 60.69 20.89 -43.16
N ASP A 512 59.73 20.50 -44.01
CA ASP A 512 58.62 21.37 -44.39
C ASP A 512 57.63 21.61 -43.23
N ASN A 513 57.66 20.78 -42.19
CA ASN A 513 56.81 20.94 -41.00
C ASN A 513 57.44 21.76 -39.89
N VAL A 514 58.69 22.28 -40.05
CA VAL A 514 59.32 23.16 -39.09
C VAL A 514 58.97 24.63 -39.38
N THR A 515 59.01 25.43 -38.33
CA THR A 515 58.81 26.87 -38.47
C THR A 515 60.18 27.56 -38.50
N ILE A 516 60.44 28.36 -39.56
CA ILE A 516 61.58 29.19 -39.65
C ILE A 516 61.17 30.58 -39.21
N SER A 517 61.92 31.21 -38.28
CA SER A 517 61.70 32.58 -37.84
C SER A 517 61.73 33.54 -39.02
N ASP A 518 61.21 34.75 -38.86
CA ASP A 518 61.44 35.78 -39.80
C ASP A 518 62.95 36.09 -39.89
N ILE A 519 63.41 36.33 -41.11
CA ILE A 519 64.82 36.55 -41.40
C ILE A 519 65.00 38.00 -41.69
N ASP A 520 65.86 38.64 -40.93
CA ASP A 520 66.19 40.04 -41.16
C ASP A 520 66.87 40.24 -42.54
N ASN A 521 66.59 41.38 -43.18
CA ASN A 521 67.22 41.74 -44.44
C ASN A 521 68.73 41.85 -44.25
N TRP A 522 69.49 41.34 -45.21
CA TRP A 522 70.93 41.43 -45.17
C TRP A 522 71.39 42.76 -45.78
N THR A 523 72.05 43.60 -44.99
CA THR A 523 72.47 44.96 -45.40
C THR A 523 73.95 45.06 -45.64
N LYS A 524 74.76 44.07 -45.22
CA LYS A 524 76.23 44.06 -45.39
C LYS A 524 76.60 43.60 -46.80
N LEU A 525 76.46 44.53 -47.76
CA LEU A 525 76.79 44.25 -49.16
C LEU A 525 78.29 43.99 -49.35
N GLY A 526 78.61 43.12 -50.32
CA GLY A 526 79.99 42.75 -50.57
C GLY A 526 80.55 41.65 -49.64
N THR A 527 79.71 41.09 -48.78
CA THR A 527 80.06 40.02 -47.88
C THR A 527 79.16 38.79 -48.10
N ALA A 528 79.61 37.62 -47.68
CA ALA A 528 78.75 36.45 -47.65
C ALA A 528 77.58 36.61 -46.63
N PRO A 529 76.33 36.50 -47.04
CA PRO A 529 75.17 36.62 -46.10
C PRO A 529 75.21 35.55 -45.06
N ASN A 530 74.86 35.94 -43.83
CA ASN A 530 74.69 35.02 -42.70
C ASN A 530 73.68 35.61 -41.73
N PRO A 531 72.44 35.87 -42.14
CA PRO A 531 71.42 36.37 -41.23
C PRO A 531 71.12 35.35 -40.16
N ALA A 532 70.69 35.83 -39.00
CA ALA A 532 70.27 34.96 -37.92
C ALA A 532 68.98 34.20 -38.27
N VAL A 533 68.98 32.94 -38.03
CA VAL A 533 67.81 32.05 -38.30
C VAL A 533 67.54 31.15 -37.10
N THR A 534 66.32 31.19 -36.66
CA THR A 534 65.82 30.28 -35.65
C THR A 534 64.87 29.27 -36.32
N VAL A 535 65.10 28.00 -36.12
CA VAL A 535 64.24 26.92 -36.62
C VAL A 535 63.57 26.26 -35.41
N THR A 536 62.25 26.13 -35.45
CA THR A 536 61.47 25.53 -34.34
C THR A 536 60.52 24.47 -34.87
N TYR A 537 60.27 23.46 -34.03
CA TYR A 537 59.24 22.45 -34.24
C TYR A 537 58.54 22.19 -32.89
N ASN A 538 57.23 22.28 -32.86
CA ASN A 538 56.44 22.16 -31.62
C ASN A 538 56.98 23.02 -30.47
N ASN A 539 57.33 24.28 -30.75
CA ASN A 539 57.90 25.26 -29.82
C ASN A 539 59.31 24.89 -29.27
N VAL A 540 59.93 23.86 -29.80
CA VAL A 540 61.31 23.50 -29.45
C VAL A 540 62.26 24.05 -30.52
N THR A 541 63.29 24.81 -30.09
CA THR A 541 64.32 25.31 -30.98
C THR A 541 65.27 24.17 -31.40
N LEU A 542 65.39 23.96 -32.71
CA LEU A 542 66.29 22.99 -33.29
C LEU A 542 67.75 23.50 -33.23
N ARG A 543 68.69 22.58 -33.12
CA ARG A 543 70.12 22.86 -32.99
C ARG A 543 70.82 22.74 -34.30
N ARG A 544 71.41 23.86 -34.76
CA ARG A 544 72.27 23.90 -35.93
C ARG A 544 73.47 22.96 -35.74
N GLY A 545 73.81 22.17 -36.70
CA GLY A 545 74.92 21.22 -36.71
C GLY A 545 74.60 19.86 -36.06
N THR A 546 73.47 19.74 -35.30
CA THR A 546 72.94 18.52 -34.75
C THR A 546 71.66 18.06 -35.47
N ASP A 547 70.71 18.97 -35.53
CA ASP A 547 69.38 18.68 -36.09
C ASP A 547 69.32 19.05 -37.56
N TYR A 548 70.03 20.15 -37.92
CA TYR A 548 70.05 20.66 -39.30
C TYR A 548 71.35 21.38 -39.61
N THR A 549 71.58 21.57 -40.93
CA THR A 549 72.59 22.45 -41.46
C THR A 549 71.94 23.61 -42.22
N ILE A 550 72.64 24.76 -42.31
CA ILE A 550 72.20 25.94 -43.09
C ILE A 550 73.18 26.24 -44.19
N GLU A 551 72.63 26.48 -45.37
CA GLU A 551 73.32 27.08 -46.52
C GLU A 551 72.57 28.36 -46.88
N TYR A 552 73.34 29.36 -47.28
CA TYR A 552 72.80 30.60 -47.85
C TYR A 552 73.06 30.54 -49.36
N VAL A 553 72.01 30.54 -50.14
CA VAL A 553 72.07 30.32 -51.59
C VAL A 553 71.28 31.40 -52.32
N ASP A 554 71.53 31.60 -53.59
CA ASP A 554 70.69 32.43 -54.47
C ASP A 554 69.44 31.60 -54.94
N GLU A 555 68.55 32.29 -55.65
CA GLU A 555 67.35 31.65 -56.18
C GLU A 555 67.62 30.44 -57.10
N SER A 556 68.84 30.40 -57.71
CA SER A 556 69.28 29.22 -58.51
C SER A 556 69.84 28.08 -57.67
N GLY A 557 70.00 28.28 -56.36
CA GLY A 557 70.57 27.31 -55.43
C GLY A 557 72.12 27.37 -55.34
N LYS A 558 72.74 28.31 -55.88
CA LYS A 558 74.18 28.51 -55.80
C LYS A 558 74.60 29.29 -54.55
N ALA A 559 75.64 28.86 -53.89
CA ALA A 559 76.10 29.47 -52.63
C ALA A 559 76.34 30.95 -52.80
N LEU A 560 75.78 31.77 -51.91
CA LEU A 560 75.96 33.24 -51.82
C LEU A 560 77.25 33.53 -51.09
N THR A 561 78.31 33.78 -51.82
CA THR A 561 79.60 34.15 -51.29
C THR A 561 79.77 35.68 -51.21
N ASN A 562 78.92 36.44 -51.92
CA ASN A 562 78.92 37.85 -51.99
C ASN A 562 77.50 38.40 -52.14
N ALA A 563 77.09 39.29 -51.26
CA ALA A 563 75.75 39.89 -51.30
C ALA A 563 75.72 41.09 -52.19
N ALA A 564 74.92 41.07 -53.25
CA ALA A 564 74.69 42.24 -54.12
C ALA A 564 73.27 42.75 -53.90
N LYS A 565 73.11 44.05 -53.96
CA LYS A 565 71.83 44.72 -53.77
C LYS A 565 70.74 44.20 -54.76
N GLY A 566 69.55 44.01 -54.27
CA GLY A 566 68.40 43.60 -55.07
C GLY A 566 68.37 42.12 -55.40
N MET A 567 69.24 41.32 -54.78
CA MET A 567 69.16 39.90 -54.81
C MET A 567 68.22 39.35 -53.71
N THR A 568 67.52 38.35 -54.00
CA THR A 568 66.88 37.52 -52.99
C THR A 568 67.88 36.44 -52.52
N GLY A 569 68.14 36.41 -51.22
CA GLY A 569 68.87 35.30 -50.62
C GLY A 569 67.90 34.22 -50.14
N VAL A 570 68.31 33.03 -50.23
CA VAL A 570 67.51 31.86 -49.74
C VAL A 570 68.30 31.15 -48.62
N VAL A 571 67.70 31.04 -47.46
CA VAL A 571 68.24 30.22 -46.41
C VAL A 571 67.74 28.80 -46.70
N ARG A 572 68.64 27.91 -47.05
CA ARG A 572 68.35 26.47 -47.24
C ARG A 572 68.70 25.71 -45.95
N ILE A 573 67.74 25.05 -45.38
CA ILE A 573 67.89 24.28 -44.17
C ILE A 573 67.75 22.78 -44.50
N THR A 574 68.79 22.05 -44.26
CA THR A 574 68.82 20.57 -44.57
C THR A 574 68.95 19.79 -43.24
N ALA A 575 68.09 18.80 -43.05
CA ALA A 575 68.19 17.89 -41.92
C ALA A 575 69.53 17.15 -41.92
N THR A 576 70.15 16.94 -40.75
CA THR A 576 71.34 16.09 -40.66
C THR A 576 70.96 14.61 -40.73
N ALA A 577 71.83 13.74 -41.24
CA ALA A 577 71.57 12.32 -41.46
C ALA A 577 71.10 11.60 -40.19
N ASP A 578 71.70 11.93 -39.06
CA ASP A 578 71.43 11.31 -37.75
C ASP A 578 70.31 11.96 -36.94
N SER A 579 69.70 13.03 -37.48
CA SER A 579 68.63 13.72 -36.80
C SER A 579 67.29 13.01 -36.94
N VAL A 580 66.34 13.39 -36.08
CA VAL A 580 64.93 12.97 -36.12
C VAL A 580 64.12 13.75 -37.19
N TYR A 581 64.80 14.57 -37.98
CA TYR A 581 64.24 15.34 -39.08
C TYR A 581 64.73 14.80 -40.42
N GLU A 582 64.04 15.08 -41.51
CA GLU A 582 64.43 14.67 -42.84
C GLU A 582 64.05 15.71 -43.89
N GLY A 583 64.74 15.66 -45.03
CA GLY A 583 64.47 16.57 -46.14
C GLY A 583 65.09 17.93 -46.01
N ILE A 584 64.60 18.87 -46.77
CA ILE A 584 65.12 20.23 -46.94
C ILE A 584 63.95 21.21 -46.95
N THR A 585 64.11 22.35 -46.31
CA THR A 585 63.16 23.47 -46.42
C THR A 585 63.95 24.76 -46.65
N SER A 586 63.28 25.84 -47.02
CA SER A 586 63.93 27.12 -47.28
C SER A 586 63.03 28.30 -46.95
N LYS A 587 63.66 29.47 -46.73
CA LYS A 587 62.96 30.72 -46.56
C LYS A 587 63.79 31.83 -47.15
N ASP A 588 63.12 32.70 -47.85
CA ASP A 588 63.75 33.84 -48.52
C ASP A 588 64.07 35.02 -47.56
N PHE A 589 65.10 35.81 -47.91
CA PHE A 589 65.39 37.05 -47.24
C PHE A 589 65.92 38.08 -48.31
N TRP A 590 65.71 39.32 -48.00
CA TRP A 590 66.14 40.38 -48.92
C TRP A 590 67.54 40.83 -48.62
N ILE A 591 68.29 41.17 -49.74
CA ILE A 591 69.59 41.82 -49.69
C ILE A 591 69.42 43.27 -50.14
N CYS A 592 69.57 44.22 -49.23
CA CYS A 592 69.28 45.60 -49.44
C CYS A 592 70.28 46.52 -48.75
N TYR A 593 70.20 47.85 -48.99
CA TYR A 593 70.94 48.80 -48.18
C TYR A 593 70.39 48.91 -46.77
N ASP A 594 71.26 49.16 -45.81
CA ASP A 594 70.80 49.63 -44.51
C ASP A 594 70.40 51.11 -44.62
N ILE A 595 69.18 51.41 -44.30
CA ILE A 595 68.69 52.75 -44.36
C ILE A 595 69.39 53.67 -43.31
N ALA A 596 69.84 53.07 -42.20
CA ALA A 596 70.58 53.75 -41.15
C ALA A 596 71.98 54.26 -41.66
N ASP A 597 72.56 53.60 -42.68
CA ASP A 597 73.81 53.92 -43.31
C ASP A 597 73.62 54.94 -44.52
N THR A 598 72.45 55.49 -44.62
CA THR A 598 72.15 56.46 -45.70
C THR A 598 72.01 57.84 -45.13
N LEU A 599 72.23 58.82 -46.02
CA LEU A 599 72.07 60.26 -45.70
C LEU A 599 70.79 60.75 -46.35
N ALA A 600 69.87 61.23 -45.54
CA ALA A 600 68.70 61.93 -46.04
C ALA A 600 68.96 63.41 -46.19
N SER A 601 68.58 63.95 -47.29
CA SER A 601 68.65 65.41 -47.59
C SER A 601 67.35 65.93 -48.18
N ASP A 602 67.24 67.23 -48.33
CA ASP A 602 66.12 67.94 -48.97
C ASP A 602 64.81 67.95 -48.13
N VAL A 603 64.90 67.55 -46.87
CA VAL A 603 63.84 67.79 -45.90
C VAL A 603 64.20 69.03 -45.13
N LYS A 604 63.35 70.05 -45.18
CA LYS A 604 63.52 71.29 -44.44
C LYS A 604 63.10 71.12 -43.00
N ALA A 605 63.72 71.86 -42.10
CA ALA A 605 63.31 71.83 -40.68
C ALA A 605 61.91 72.42 -40.45
N GLU A 606 61.48 73.31 -41.37
CA GLU A 606 60.16 73.97 -41.24
C GLU A 606 59.52 74.10 -42.64
N TYR A 607 58.21 73.94 -42.66
CA TYR A 607 57.35 74.14 -43.82
C TYR A 607 56.24 75.14 -43.48
N LEU A 608 55.87 75.99 -44.40
CA LEU A 608 54.73 76.88 -44.21
C LEU A 608 53.42 76.14 -44.36
N TYR A 609 52.52 76.41 -43.46
CA TYR A 609 51.16 75.86 -43.54
C TYR A 609 50.49 76.27 -44.86
N THR A 610 49.98 75.29 -45.59
CA THR A 610 49.38 75.49 -46.93
C THR A 610 47.91 75.10 -47.00
N GLY A 611 47.36 74.54 -45.94
CA GLY A 611 46.01 73.94 -45.94
C GLY A 611 45.93 72.62 -46.72
N LYS A 612 47.05 72.05 -47.10
CA LYS A 612 47.14 70.73 -47.79
C LYS A 612 48.24 69.89 -47.13
N ASP A 613 48.18 68.62 -47.35
CA ASP A 613 49.20 67.67 -46.88
C ASP A 613 50.59 68.14 -47.34
N ILE A 614 51.48 68.21 -46.40
CA ILE A 614 52.89 68.52 -46.63
C ILE A 614 53.67 67.23 -46.47
N GLU A 615 54.03 66.65 -47.59
CA GLU A 615 54.75 65.37 -47.66
C GLU A 615 56.16 65.62 -48.23
N PRO A 616 57.12 65.93 -47.36
CA PRO A 616 58.49 66.17 -47.84
C PRO A 616 59.07 64.91 -48.45
N ALA A 617 59.61 65.04 -49.65
CA ALA A 617 60.27 63.93 -50.32
C ALA A 617 61.79 64.00 -50.05
N PRO A 618 62.28 63.17 -49.09
CA PRO A 618 63.73 63.19 -48.83
C PRO A 618 64.50 62.60 -50.00
N THR A 619 65.63 63.19 -50.32
CA THR A 619 66.63 62.57 -51.18
C THR A 619 67.54 61.70 -50.31
N ILE A 620 67.39 60.35 -50.44
CA ILE A 620 68.22 59.40 -49.71
C ILE A 620 69.44 59.04 -50.58
N LYS A 621 70.61 59.19 -50.00
CA LYS A 621 71.86 58.76 -50.62
C LYS A 621 72.63 57.82 -49.74
N THR A 622 73.27 56.83 -50.34
CA THR A 622 74.20 55.96 -49.61
C THR A 622 75.44 56.77 -49.21
N THR A 623 76.19 56.27 -48.23
CA THR A 623 77.45 56.84 -47.80
C THR A 623 78.47 56.93 -48.96
N SER A 624 78.32 56.08 -49.98
CA SER A 624 79.14 56.19 -51.23
C SER A 624 78.64 57.23 -52.25
N GLY A 625 77.57 58.00 -51.89
CA GLY A 625 77.03 59.05 -52.71
C GLY A 625 75.98 58.64 -53.74
N LYS A 626 75.58 57.38 -53.85
CA LYS A 626 74.55 56.93 -54.78
C LYS A 626 73.14 57.35 -54.25
N THR A 627 72.39 58.05 -55.13
CA THR A 627 70.99 58.39 -54.78
C THR A 627 70.09 57.18 -54.94
N LEU A 628 69.30 56.97 -53.92
CA LEU A 628 68.28 55.90 -53.90
C LEU A 628 66.96 56.44 -54.47
N LYS A 629 66.19 55.57 -55.09
CA LYS A 629 64.91 55.90 -55.76
C LYS A 629 63.71 55.57 -54.86
N ALA A 630 62.94 56.61 -54.55
CA ALA A 630 61.67 56.42 -53.79
C ALA A 630 60.71 55.53 -54.55
N GLY A 631 59.98 54.71 -53.83
CA GLY A 631 59.03 53.70 -54.33
C GLY A 631 59.71 52.45 -54.95
N VAL A 632 61.07 52.45 -55.05
CA VAL A 632 61.85 51.28 -55.52
C VAL A 632 62.79 50.78 -54.41
N ASP A 633 63.58 51.76 -53.89
CA ASP A 633 64.63 51.45 -52.91
C ASP A 633 64.18 51.74 -51.47
N TYR A 634 63.25 52.66 -51.30
CA TYR A 634 62.65 52.98 -49.99
C TYR A 634 61.26 53.57 -50.19
N THR A 635 60.47 53.53 -49.10
CA THR A 635 59.17 54.19 -48.94
C THR A 635 59.27 55.20 -47.79
N VAL A 636 58.52 56.29 -47.89
CA VAL A 636 58.42 57.29 -46.82
C VAL A 636 57.01 57.13 -46.23
N SER A 637 56.92 57.16 -44.94
CA SER A 637 55.65 57.26 -44.22
C SER A 637 55.74 58.43 -43.23
N TYR A 638 54.65 59.12 -43.06
CA TYR A 638 54.53 60.25 -42.14
C TYR A 638 53.70 59.76 -40.92
N ASN A 639 54.20 60.08 -39.74
CA ASN A 639 53.64 59.59 -38.51
C ASN A 639 52.83 60.61 -37.71
N GLN A 640 52.65 61.79 -38.25
CA GLN A 640 51.91 62.93 -37.65
C GLN A 640 50.99 63.58 -38.68
N ASP A 641 50.09 64.46 -38.19
CA ASP A 641 49.20 65.25 -39.06
C ASP A 641 50.02 66.17 -39.97
N THR A 642 50.02 65.90 -41.25
CA THR A 642 50.77 66.66 -42.28
C THR A 642 50.02 67.87 -42.83
N VAL A 643 48.77 68.08 -42.39
CA VAL A 643 47.89 69.17 -42.85
C VAL A 643 47.89 70.33 -41.87
N ASN A 644 47.85 70.09 -40.59
CA ASN A 644 47.74 71.16 -39.58
C ASN A 644 49.11 71.69 -39.12
N ALA A 645 49.12 72.95 -38.63
CA ALA A 645 50.35 73.51 -38.07
C ALA A 645 50.68 72.78 -36.74
N GLY A 646 51.86 72.21 -36.62
CA GLY A 646 52.40 71.50 -35.50
C GLY A 646 53.85 71.09 -35.76
N ASP A 647 54.43 70.38 -34.75
CA ASP A 647 55.79 69.85 -34.87
C ASP A 647 55.87 68.57 -35.67
#